data_df8b6b20ea57126e9a6ecd6405a0cb0e
#
_entry.id   df8b6b20ea57126e9a6ecd6405a0cb0e
#
_cell.length_a   1.000
_cell.length_b   1.000
_cell.length_c   1.000
_cell.angle_alpha   90.00
_cell.angle_beta   90.00
_cell.angle_gamma   90.00
#
_symmetry.space_group_name_H-M   'P 1'
#
loop_
_entity.id
_entity.type
_entity.pdbx_description
1 polymer ?
#
loop_
_entity_poly.entity_id
_entity_poly.type
_entity_poly.pdbx_seq_one_letter_code
_entity_poly.pdbx_strand_id
1 'polypeptide(L)'
;MKYLPLSLALAAIPTVALANAEAPDPARIVVTGEGLALPPGTPAYGSVAIDRDRLANSASGRIESILGDVAGFQQFRRSDSRSANPSAQGATLRALGGNASSRTLVLLDGVPMADPFFGYIPFSALVPDRLSVVRVTRGGGLGAFGAGAVAGAIELASATRDQLPTFAASAFYGSRDATELSAGIAPDLGGGYVSLSGRWDRGGGFQTTPKDQRVAATAPAAYDGWSTNLRAVAPLSATSEIQFRGTLFHDDRTLRFKGADSMSEGQDASIRFISRGAWQVDALAYIQARNFSNIVIVAPTPTTSRKSLDQRNTPSTGIGGKIELRPPVGPDHVLRVGADTRIATGDMYEDVYSAAGVVTARRHAGGDQMTTGFFAEDDWTIGSLVLTGGVRADRWTISDGFFRQANGTGVGTLNTAFADRSDWQFSGRAGVLYHLGDAIAVRGAGYTGFRLPTLNELYRPFVVGSVRTEANAALTPEKLKGLEAGVDINPATGVSLSATAFYNKLDDAIANVTDPSNLNARQRRNVDAIVAKGMELTASGRIADFLLSASYAYSHSTVHAPGMRFDGLTPAQSPRHAASATLAWEPEQGPALSATLRYVAKQYEDDLQAYALPDALTVDAVARLPLGHGVTLIARGENLFDEKIYTRLGTDGSIDLGTPRTLWIGVRFSR
;
A
#
# COMPACT_ATOMS: atom_id res chain seq x y z
N MET A 1 -19.38 19.52 -16.02
CA MET A 1 -20.15 18.49 -16.74
C MET A 1 -20.97 17.70 -15.73
N LYS A 2 -22.21 17.38 -16.06
CA LYS A 2 -23.21 16.84 -15.15
C LYS A 2 -22.82 15.43 -14.69
N TYR A 3 -22.85 15.20 -13.39
CA TYR A 3 -22.69 13.86 -12.80
C TYR A 3 -23.79 12.94 -13.36
N LEU A 4 -23.39 11.85 -14.01
CA LEU A 4 -24.27 10.72 -14.26
C LEU A 4 -24.17 9.81 -13.01
N PRO A 5 -25.25 9.59 -12.25
CA PRO A 5 -25.25 8.52 -11.27
C PRO A 5 -25.21 7.20 -12.06
N LEU A 6 -24.17 6.40 -11.81
CA LEU A 6 -24.10 5.04 -12.32
C LEU A 6 -25.15 4.21 -11.57
N SER A 7 -26.38 4.25 -12.08
CA SER A 7 -27.43 3.35 -11.64
C SER A 7 -27.03 1.94 -12.05
N LEU A 8 -26.66 1.09 -11.08
CA LEU A 8 -26.40 -0.33 -11.28
C LEU A 8 -27.72 -0.98 -11.74
N ALA A 9 -27.91 -1.07 -13.05
CA ALA A 9 -28.97 -1.89 -13.61
C ALA A 9 -28.58 -3.35 -13.36
N LEU A 10 -29.28 -4.01 -12.43
CA LEU A 10 -29.27 -5.46 -12.29
C LEU A 10 -29.84 -6.06 -13.59
N ALA A 11 -28.96 -6.35 -14.54
CA ALA A 11 -29.34 -7.08 -15.74
C ALA A 11 -29.69 -8.52 -15.33
N ALA A 12 -30.94 -8.91 -15.54
CA ALA A 12 -31.42 -10.27 -15.37
C ALA A 12 -30.59 -11.20 -16.27
N ILE A 13 -29.88 -12.13 -15.65
CA ILE A 13 -29.14 -13.20 -16.34
C ILE A 13 -30.21 -14.19 -16.88
N PRO A 14 -30.27 -14.45 -18.20
CA PRO A 14 -31.17 -15.44 -18.72
C PRO A 14 -30.75 -16.84 -18.23
N THR A 15 -31.65 -17.57 -17.62
CA THR A 15 -31.48 -18.99 -17.29
C THR A 15 -31.40 -19.80 -18.57
N VAL A 16 -30.18 -20.23 -18.92
CA VAL A 16 -29.98 -21.24 -19.97
C VAL A 16 -30.33 -22.60 -19.36
N ALA A 17 -31.38 -23.22 -19.85
CA ALA A 17 -31.72 -24.60 -19.52
C ALA A 17 -30.65 -25.53 -20.13
N LEU A 18 -29.86 -26.18 -19.30
CA LEU A 18 -28.90 -27.20 -19.69
C LEU A 18 -29.65 -28.54 -19.85
N ALA A 19 -29.63 -29.09 -21.06
CA ALA A 19 -30.06 -30.43 -21.34
C ALA A 19 -29.14 -31.46 -20.65
N ASN A 20 -29.72 -32.43 -19.95
CA ASN A 20 -29.03 -33.55 -19.33
C ASN A 20 -28.33 -34.42 -20.42
N ALA A 21 -27.01 -34.38 -20.50
CA ALA A 21 -26.20 -35.45 -21.05
C ALA A 21 -25.44 -36.08 -19.87
N GLU A 22 -25.57 -37.38 -19.67
CA GLU A 22 -24.77 -38.14 -18.71
C GLU A 22 -23.27 -37.93 -19.03
N ALA A 23 -22.58 -37.26 -18.11
CA ALA A 23 -21.18 -36.98 -18.23
C ALA A 23 -20.34 -38.10 -17.58
N PRO A 24 -19.17 -38.46 -18.15
CA PRO A 24 -18.21 -39.30 -17.45
C PRO A 24 -17.71 -38.59 -16.18
N ASP A 25 -17.36 -39.43 -15.18
CA ASP A 25 -16.89 -39.03 -13.83
C ASP A 25 -16.08 -37.72 -13.84
N PRO A 26 -16.55 -36.63 -13.23
CA PRO A 26 -15.90 -35.35 -13.37
C PRO A 26 -14.60 -35.39 -12.58
N ALA A 27 -13.47 -35.32 -13.26
CA ALA A 27 -12.24 -34.83 -12.65
C ALA A 27 -12.60 -33.57 -11.88
N ARG A 28 -12.48 -33.62 -10.56
CA ARG A 28 -12.93 -32.57 -9.63
C ARG A 28 -12.38 -31.23 -10.10
N ILE A 29 -13.24 -30.36 -10.65
CA ILE A 29 -12.85 -29.03 -11.12
C ILE A 29 -12.40 -28.27 -9.89
N VAL A 30 -11.09 -28.02 -9.77
CA VAL A 30 -10.54 -27.26 -8.64
C VAL A 30 -10.53 -25.79 -9.02
N VAL A 31 -11.56 -25.07 -8.60
CA VAL A 31 -11.61 -23.61 -8.70
C VAL A 31 -10.88 -23.05 -7.48
N THR A 32 -9.69 -22.50 -7.68
CA THR A 32 -8.87 -21.99 -6.58
C THR A 32 -9.17 -20.53 -6.27
N GLY A 33 -9.55 -19.73 -7.28
CA GLY A 33 -9.61 -18.26 -7.14
C GLY A 33 -8.24 -17.61 -7.04
N GLU A 34 -7.15 -18.35 -7.24
CA GLU A 34 -5.79 -17.84 -7.19
C GLU A 34 -5.30 -17.35 -8.57
N GLY A 35 -4.17 -16.67 -8.60
CA GLY A 35 -3.44 -16.38 -9.83
C GLY A 35 -2.72 -17.63 -10.36
N LEU A 36 -1.87 -17.43 -11.37
CA LEU A 36 -0.93 -18.47 -11.81
C LEU A 36 0.11 -18.73 -10.72
N ALA A 37 0.65 -19.94 -10.70
CA ALA A 37 1.72 -20.33 -9.78
C ALA A 37 2.93 -19.38 -9.91
N LEU A 38 3.64 -19.17 -8.79
CA LEU A 38 4.85 -18.38 -8.80
C LEU A 38 5.93 -19.07 -9.65
N PRO A 39 6.67 -18.31 -10.46
CA PRO A 39 7.82 -18.83 -11.18
C PRO A 39 8.95 -19.29 -10.24
N PRO A 40 9.74 -20.32 -10.64
CA PRO A 40 10.84 -20.86 -9.83
C PRO A 40 11.91 -19.84 -9.45
N GLY A 41 12.13 -18.82 -10.28
CA GLY A 41 13.10 -17.74 -10.04
C GLY A 41 12.64 -16.67 -9.06
N THR A 42 11.37 -16.68 -8.62
CA THR A 42 10.84 -15.68 -7.68
C THR A 42 11.69 -15.52 -6.39
N PRO A 43 12.20 -16.59 -5.76
CA PRO A 43 13.04 -16.44 -4.57
C PRO A 43 14.41 -15.80 -4.80
N ALA A 44 14.89 -15.71 -6.05
CA ALA A 44 16.14 -15.02 -6.36
C ALA A 44 16.07 -13.53 -5.99
N TYR A 45 14.86 -12.94 -6.00
CA TYR A 45 14.59 -11.57 -5.57
C TYR A 45 14.11 -11.60 -4.12
N GLY A 46 14.62 -10.74 -3.25
CA GLY A 46 14.30 -10.71 -1.81
C GLY A 46 12.81 -10.62 -1.50
N SER A 47 12.11 -11.74 -1.52
CA SER A 47 10.67 -11.86 -1.33
C SER A 47 10.32 -12.41 0.06
N VAL A 48 9.30 -11.83 0.70
CA VAL A 48 8.77 -12.27 2.01
C VAL A 48 7.27 -12.43 1.88
N ALA A 49 6.72 -13.52 2.44
CA ALA A 49 5.28 -13.75 2.53
C ALA A 49 4.81 -13.60 3.98
N ILE A 50 3.67 -12.96 4.17
CA ILE A 50 2.91 -12.91 5.44
C ILE A 50 1.67 -13.76 5.22
N ASP A 51 1.52 -14.79 6.02
CA ASP A 51 0.43 -15.76 5.91
C ASP A 51 -0.89 -15.23 6.49
N ARG A 52 -1.97 -15.98 6.20
CA ARG A 52 -3.32 -15.66 6.64
C ARG A 52 -3.47 -15.63 8.16
N ASP A 53 -2.80 -16.50 8.88
CA ASP A 53 -2.91 -16.55 10.34
C ASP A 53 -2.39 -15.26 10.97
N ARG A 54 -1.28 -14.75 10.49
CA ARG A 54 -0.75 -13.44 10.90
C ARG A 54 -1.68 -12.29 10.49
N LEU A 55 -2.24 -12.33 9.27
CA LEU A 55 -3.16 -11.32 8.76
C LEU A 55 -4.45 -11.24 9.60
N ALA A 56 -5.01 -12.38 9.97
CA ALA A 56 -6.26 -12.45 10.73
C ALA A 56 -6.11 -12.14 12.24
N ASN A 57 -4.88 -12.17 12.77
CA ASN A 57 -4.60 -12.10 14.21
C ASN A 57 -3.69 -10.93 14.60
N SER A 58 -3.81 -9.79 13.94
CA SER A 58 -3.08 -8.57 14.32
C SER A 58 -3.81 -7.79 15.41
N ALA A 59 -3.06 -7.07 16.26
CA ALA A 59 -3.63 -6.26 17.33
C ALA A 59 -4.41 -5.06 16.78
N SER A 60 -3.90 -4.39 15.75
CA SER A 60 -4.53 -3.22 15.15
C SER A 60 -5.69 -3.55 14.19
N GLY A 61 -5.70 -4.75 13.59
CA GLY A 61 -6.60 -5.09 12.48
C GLY A 61 -6.35 -4.25 11.22
N ARG A 62 -5.14 -3.68 11.05
CA ARG A 62 -4.74 -2.81 9.93
C ARG A 62 -3.59 -3.42 9.14
N ILE A 63 -3.71 -3.37 7.81
CA ILE A 63 -2.71 -3.98 6.92
C ILE A 63 -1.35 -3.28 7.01
N GLU A 64 -1.33 -1.97 7.13
CA GLU A 64 -0.10 -1.18 7.25
C GLU A 64 0.69 -1.51 8.53
N SER A 65 0.00 -1.85 9.61
CA SER A 65 0.64 -2.29 10.84
C SER A 65 1.28 -3.67 10.66
N ILE A 66 0.61 -4.58 9.93
CA ILE A 66 1.14 -5.92 9.63
C ILE A 66 2.33 -5.83 8.67
N LEU A 67 2.28 -4.93 7.68
CA LEU A 67 3.40 -4.68 6.79
C LEU A 67 4.65 -4.19 7.53
N GLY A 68 4.48 -3.57 8.70
CA GLY A 68 5.57 -3.22 9.61
C GLY A 68 6.36 -4.43 10.15
N ASP A 69 5.87 -5.67 9.98
CA ASP A 69 6.61 -6.89 10.30
C ASP A 69 7.65 -7.23 9.23
N VAL A 70 7.61 -6.59 8.06
CA VAL A 70 8.56 -6.81 6.97
C VAL A 70 9.76 -5.89 7.12
N ALA A 71 10.96 -6.46 7.21
CA ALA A 71 12.19 -5.69 7.27
C ALA A 71 12.28 -4.67 6.13
N GLY A 72 12.55 -3.41 6.48
CA GLY A 72 12.71 -2.32 5.53
C GLY A 72 11.43 -1.66 5.04
N PHE A 73 10.24 -2.15 5.41
CA PHE A 73 8.98 -1.46 5.12
C PHE A 73 8.84 -0.17 5.95
N GLN A 74 8.38 0.88 5.31
CA GLN A 74 8.12 2.16 5.94
C GLN A 74 6.84 2.79 5.38
N GLN A 75 5.98 3.19 6.29
CA GLN A 75 4.84 4.02 5.99
C GLN A 75 5.22 5.50 6.21
N PHE A 76 4.77 6.36 5.33
CA PHE A 76 4.98 7.79 5.46
C PHE A 76 4.42 8.31 6.79
N ARG A 77 5.25 9.04 7.56
CA ARG A 77 4.92 9.61 8.88
C ARG A 77 4.58 8.62 10.00
N ARG A 78 4.84 7.34 9.87
CA ARG A 78 4.58 6.36 10.95
C ARG A 78 3.19 6.46 11.58
N SER A 79 2.18 6.90 10.82
CA SER A 79 0.80 7.06 11.29
C SER A 79 -0.09 6.03 10.64
N ASP A 80 -0.91 5.35 11.45
CA ASP A 80 -1.88 4.41 10.93
C ASP A 80 -3.06 5.09 10.20
N SER A 81 -3.84 4.29 9.48
CA SER A 81 -4.96 4.77 8.69
C SER A 81 -6.08 5.41 9.50
N ARG A 82 -6.12 5.29 10.84
CA ARG A 82 -7.12 5.95 11.70
C ARG A 82 -6.77 7.40 12.02
N SER A 83 -5.48 7.77 12.00
CA SER A 83 -5.00 9.08 12.45
C SER A 83 -4.22 9.86 11.40
N ALA A 84 -3.80 9.23 10.30
CA ALA A 84 -3.13 9.90 9.20
C ALA A 84 -4.14 10.63 8.29
N ASN A 85 -3.69 11.72 7.65
CA ASN A 85 -4.44 12.24 6.50
C ASN A 85 -4.45 11.17 5.40
N PRO A 86 -5.59 10.85 4.75
CA PRO A 86 -5.66 9.85 3.69
C PRO A 86 -4.60 10.06 2.60
N SER A 87 -4.41 11.30 2.13
CA SER A 87 -3.41 11.61 1.10
C SER A 87 -1.95 11.56 1.57
N ALA A 88 -1.68 11.18 2.83
CA ALA A 88 -0.34 11.05 3.40
C ALA A 88 0.01 9.58 3.76
N GLN A 89 -0.50 8.61 3.01
CA GLN A 89 -0.31 7.18 3.25
C GLN A 89 0.51 6.50 2.14
N GLY A 90 1.72 6.99 1.89
CA GLY A 90 2.67 6.35 0.98
C GLY A 90 3.41 5.19 1.64
N ALA A 91 3.78 4.19 0.85
CA ALA A 91 4.61 3.05 1.23
C ALA A 91 5.96 3.09 0.51
N THR A 92 7.03 2.78 1.22
CA THR A 92 8.37 2.62 0.65
C THR A 92 9.11 1.47 1.30
N LEU A 93 10.18 1.01 0.66
CA LEU A 93 11.06 -0.06 1.14
C LEU A 93 12.52 0.43 1.10
N ARG A 94 13.37 -0.18 1.95
CA ARG A 94 14.84 0.02 1.95
C ARG A 94 15.28 1.48 2.08
N ALA A 95 14.54 2.29 2.85
CA ALA A 95 14.89 3.67 3.20
C ALA A 95 15.22 4.59 2.00
N LEU A 96 14.50 4.45 0.89
CA LEU A 96 14.60 5.30 -0.29
C LEU A 96 13.94 6.69 -0.12
N GLY A 97 13.68 7.11 1.11
CA GLY A 97 13.03 8.36 1.46
C GLY A 97 11.51 8.23 1.59
N GLY A 98 10.96 8.85 2.64
CA GLY A 98 9.51 8.92 2.84
C GLY A 98 8.84 9.85 1.84
N ASN A 99 7.78 9.40 1.20
CA ASN A 99 6.93 10.20 0.33
C ASN A 99 5.46 9.88 0.59
N ALA A 100 4.60 10.89 0.53
CA ALA A 100 3.15 10.70 0.60
C ALA A 100 2.62 9.90 -0.60
N SER A 101 3.22 10.08 -1.78
CA SER A 101 3.03 9.20 -2.94
C SER A 101 3.87 7.94 -2.77
N SER A 102 3.27 6.77 -2.97
CA SER A 102 3.96 5.51 -2.76
C SER A 102 5.10 5.28 -3.78
N ARG A 103 6.26 4.81 -3.30
CA ARG A 103 7.35 4.27 -4.14
C ARG A 103 7.27 2.76 -4.30
N THR A 104 6.40 2.12 -3.54
CA THR A 104 6.11 0.69 -3.63
C THR A 104 4.78 0.51 -4.34
N LEU A 105 4.75 -0.38 -5.33
CA LEU A 105 3.52 -0.76 -6.01
C LEU A 105 2.72 -1.72 -5.14
N VAL A 106 1.54 -1.31 -4.70
CA VAL A 106 0.63 -2.16 -3.93
C VAL A 106 -0.47 -2.67 -4.85
N LEU A 107 -0.60 -3.98 -4.93
CA LEU A 107 -1.56 -4.68 -5.79
C LEU A 107 -2.52 -5.51 -4.94
N LEU A 108 -3.81 -5.46 -5.26
CA LEU A 108 -4.81 -6.41 -4.75
C LEU A 108 -5.35 -7.25 -5.92
N ASP A 109 -5.05 -8.56 -5.91
CA ASP A 109 -5.33 -9.49 -7.02
C ASP A 109 -4.82 -8.99 -8.39
N GLY A 110 -3.68 -8.28 -8.40
CA GLY A 110 -3.07 -7.69 -9.58
C GLY A 110 -3.54 -6.28 -9.93
N VAL A 111 -4.56 -5.73 -9.26
CA VAL A 111 -5.05 -4.35 -9.47
C VAL A 111 -4.24 -3.38 -8.62
N PRO A 112 -3.64 -2.31 -9.19
CA PRO A 112 -2.96 -1.27 -8.43
C PRO A 112 -3.92 -0.57 -7.47
N MET A 113 -3.50 -0.37 -6.21
CA MET A 113 -4.35 0.24 -5.17
C MET A 113 -4.08 1.72 -4.94
N ALA A 114 -3.03 2.27 -5.52
CA ALA A 114 -2.71 3.69 -5.39
C ALA A 114 -3.80 4.58 -5.99
N ASP A 115 -4.11 5.67 -5.29
CA ASP A 115 -4.99 6.72 -5.80
C ASP A 115 -4.43 7.30 -7.11
N PRO A 116 -5.23 7.42 -8.19
CA PRO A 116 -4.75 7.84 -9.51
C PRO A 116 -4.20 9.27 -9.54
N PHE A 117 -4.69 10.18 -8.69
CA PHE A 117 -4.22 11.57 -8.64
C PHE A 117 -3.04 11.75 -7.66
N PHE A 118 -3.15 11.20 -6.45
CA PHE A 118 -2.19 11.44 -5.37
C PHE A 118 -1.08 10.39 -5.28
N GLY A 119 -1.37 9.12 -5.62
CA GLY A 119 -0.45 8.00 -5.44
C GLY A 119 -0.37 7.45 -4.01
N TYR A 120 -1.23 7.85 -3.07
CA TYR A 120 -1.33 7.24 -1.74
C TYR A 120 -2.09 5.90 -1.80
N ILE A 121 -1.92 5.08 -0.78
CA ILE A 121 -2.62 3.80 -0.66
C ILE A 121 -3.79 3.95 0.33
N PRO A 122 -5.05 3.65 -0.05
CA PRO A 122 -6.20 3.69 0.87
C PRO A 122 -6.20 2.47 1.80
N PHE A 123 -5.28 2.44 2.78
CA PHE A 123 -5.10 1.29 3.67
C PHE A 123 -6.36 0.92 4.45
N SER A 124 -7.21 1.88 4.76
CA SER A 124 -8.52 1.65 5.42
C SER A 124 -9.45 0.73 4.63
N ALA A 125 -9.32 0.70 3.29
CA ALA A 125 -10.09 -0.19 2.42
C ALA A 125 -9.52 -1.62 2.33
N LEU A 126 -8.26 -1.83 2.76
CA LEU A 126 -7.53 -3.10 2.66
C LEU A 126 -7.64 -3.89 3.96
N VAL A 127 -8.67 -4.72 4.07
CA VAL A 127 -9.00 -5.45 5.29
C VAL A 127 -8.23 -6.77 5.37
N PRO A 128 -7.36 -6.99 6.39
CA PRO A 128 -6.44 -8.13 6.43
C PRO A 128 -7.12 -9.50 6.47
N ASP A 129 -8.25 -9.65 7.15
CA ASP A 129 -8.96 -10.93 7.30
C ASP A 129 -9.62 -11.42 5.99
N ARG A 130 -9.63 -10.59 4.95
CA ARG A 130 -10.11 -10.94 3.59
C ARG A 130 -8.99 -11.45 2.69
N LEU A 131 -7.75 -11.44 3.17
CA LEU A 131 -6.56 -11.82 2.40
C LEU A 131 -6.12 -13.25 2.73
N SER A 132 -5.57 -13.91 1.74
CA SER A 132 -4.91 -15.22 1.85
C SER A 132 -3.44 -15.06 2.25
N VAL A 133 -2.75 -14.16 1.56
CA VAL A 133 -1.33 -13.91 1.74
C VAL A 133 -0.99 -12.48 1.30
N VAL A 134 0.01 -11.90 1.95
CA VAL A 134 0.67 -10.68 1.48
C VAL A 134 2.10 -11.02 1.12
N ARG A 135 2.49 -10.77 -0.12
CA ARG A 135 3.86 -10.96 -0.58
C ARG A 135 4.53 -9.61 -0.83
N VAL A 136 5.70 -9.43 -0.24
CA VAL A 136 6.53 -8.24 -0.43
C VAL A 136 7.78 -8.65 -1.18
N THR A 137 7.91 -8.18 -2.43
CA THR A 137 9.12 -8.32 -3.25
C THR A 137 9.86 -6.99 -3.26
N ARG A 138 11.09 -6.99 -2.79
CA ARG A 138 11.91 -5.79 -2.69
C ARG A 138 12.67 -5.53 -3.99
N GLY A 139 13.08 -4.27 -4.21
CA GLY A 139 13.80 -3.87 -5.42
C GLY A 139 12.90 -3.50 -6.58
N GLY A 140 13.50 -3.20 -7.74
CA GLY A 140 12.76 -2.80 -8.94
C GLY A 140 11.82 -3.88 -9.43
N GLY A 141 10.62 -3.47 -9.81
CA GLY A 141 9.62 -4.37 -10.37
C GLY A 141 9.86 -4.66 -11.83
N LEU A 142 9.56 -5.89 -12.24
CA LEU A 142 9.56 -6.32 -13.64
C LEU A 142 8.41 -7.30 -13.89
N GLY A 143 8.27 -7.73 -15.14
CA GLY A 143 7.21 -8.61 -15.59
C GLY A 143 5.86 -7.87 -15.52
N ALA A 144 4.86 -8.52 -14.96
CA ALA A 144 3.51 -7.99 -14.86
C ALA A 144 3.33 -6.83 -13.86
N PHE A 145 4.39 -6.37 -13.19
CA PHE A 145 4.30 -5.28 -12.23
C PHE A 145 4.33 -3.89 -12.87
N GLY A 146 5.06 -3.72 -13.97
CA GLY A 146 5.12 -2.48 -14.72
C GLY A 146 5.62 -1.27 -13.94
N ALA A 147 5.24 -0.09 -14.42
CA ALA A 147 5.60 1.19 -13.81
C ALA A 147 5.09 1.30 -12.36
N GLY A 148 5.85 1.98 -11.49
CA GLY A 148 5.48 2.25 -10.10
C GLY A 148 6.14 1.35 -9.06
N ALA A 149 6.74 0.23 -9.44
CA ALA A 149 7.47 -0.65 -8.53
C ALA A 149 8.95 -0.22 -8.36
N VAL A 150 9.17 1.03 -7.93
CA VAL A 150 10.53 1.57 -7.75
C VAL A 150 11.21 0.97 -6.52
N ALA A 151 10.54 0.97 -5.39
CA ALA A 151 11.10 0.39 -4.16
C ALA A 151 10.79 -1.11 -4.04
N GLY A 152 9.86 -1.62 -4.82
CA GLY A 152 9.38 -2.99 -4.80
C GLY A 152 7.87 -3.09 -5.01
N ALA A 153 7.33 -4.29 -4.84
CA ALA A 153 5.90 -4.57 -4.95
C ALA A 153 5.38 -5.25 -3.67
N ILE A 154 4.15 -4.91 -3.30
CA ILE A 154 3.36 -5.54 -2.25
C ILE A 154 2.12 -6.13 -2.92
N GLU A 155 2.06 -7.44 -2.99
CA GLU A 155 0.96 -8.18 -3.59
C GLU A 155 0.04 -8.73 -2.50
N LEU A 156 -1.20 -8.29 -2.51
CA LEU A 156 -2.26 -8.73 -1.63
C LEU A 156 -3.12 -9.72 -2.43
N ALA A 157 -3.19 -10.97 -1.99
CA ALA A 157 -4.05 -11.97 -2.60
C ALA A 157 -5.31 -12.16 -1.74
N SER A 158 -6.47 -12.12 -2.37
CA SER A 158 -7.74 -12.39 -1.68
C SER A 158 -7.83 -13.83 -1.20
N ALA A 159 -8.47 -14.05 -0.05
CA ALA A 159 -8.70 -15.37 0.51
C ALA A 159 -9.49 -16.26 -0.46
N THR A 160 -9.11 -17.53 -0.52
CA THR A 160 -9.74 -18.57 -1.35
C THR A 160 -10.95 -19.19 -0.65
N ARG A 161 -11.73 -20.01 -1.36
CA ARG A 161 -12.95 -20.61 -0.80
C ARG A 161 -12.68 -21.49 0.42
N ASP A 162 -11.62 -22.27 0.39
CA ASP A 162 -11.20 -23.16 1.48
C ASP A 162 -10.73 -22.42 2.73
N GLN A 163 -10.30 -21.19 2.58
CA GLN A 163 -9.85 -20.30 3.66
C GLN A 163 -10.98 -19.47 4.27
N LEU A 164 -12.13 -19.38 3.59
CA LEU A 164 -13.27 -18.58 4.02
C LEU A 164 -14.33 -19.48 4.66
N PRO A 165 -14.79 -19.17 5.89
CA PRO A 165 -15.97 -19.81 6.44
C PRO A 165 -17.21 -19.43 5.62
N THR A 166 -18.24 -20.28 5.60
CA THR A 166 -19.49 -19.96 4.90
C THR A 166 -20.13 -18.69 5.46
N PHE A 167 -20.00 -18.49 6.78
CA PHE A 167 -20.38 -17.25 7.46
C PHE A 167 -19.34 -16.89 8.51
N ALA A 168 -18.95 -15.62 8.56
CA ALA A 168 -18.13 -15.04 9.61
C ALA A 168 -18.68 -13.69 10.04
N ALA A 169 -18.57 -13.38 11.33
CA ALA A 169 -18.86 -12.05 11.86
C ALA A 169 -17.93 -11.73 13.02
N SER A 170 -17.61 -10.46 13.22
CA SER A 170 -16.89 -10.02 14.41
C SER A 170 -17.39 -8.66 14.89
N ALA A 171 -17.33 -8.47 16.21
CA ALA A 171 -17.66 -7.21 16.86
C ALA A 171 -16.62 -6.92 17.93
N PHE A 172 -15.99 -5.74 17.88
CA PHE A 172 -15.02 -5.27 18.85
C PHE A 172 -15.42 -3.90 19.37
N TYR A 173 -15.17 -3.71 20.67
CA TYR A 173 -15.25 -2.42 21.33
C TYR A 173 -13.90 -2.10 21.95
N GLY A 174 -13.45 -0.87 21.79
CA GLY A 174 -12.11 -0.46 22.20
C GLY A 174 -12.06 0.88 22.90
N SER A 175 -10.85 1.26 23.28
CA SER A 175 -10.54 2.54 23.90
C SER A 175 -11.09 3.71 23.10
N ARG A 176 -11.58 4.77 23.77
CA ARG A 176 -12.07 6.01 23.14
C ARG A 176 -13.31 5.79 22.26
N ASP A 177 -14.23 4.97 22.76
CA ASP A 177 -15.49 4.61 22.07
C ASP A 177 -15.31 4.06 20.67
N ALA A 178 -14.17 3.36 20.46
CA ALA A 178 -13.90 2.75 19.19
C ALA A 178 -14.73 1.46 19.02
N THR A 179 -15.30 1.28 17.84
CA THR A 179 -16.11 0.13 17.46
C THR A 179 -15.64 -0.41 16.11
N GLU A 180 -15.47 -1.72 16.01
CA GLU A 180 -15.23 -2.41 14.75
C GLU A 180 -16.29 -3.50 14.57
N LEU A 181 -16.99 -3.50 13.44
CA LEU A 181 -17.90 -4.58 13.05
C LEU A 181 -17.48 -5.12 11.70
N SER A 182 -17.48 -6.43 11.54
CA SER A 182 -17.32 -7.07 10.24
C SER A 182 -18.25 -8.26 10.10
N ALA A 183 -18.69 -8.50 8.88
CA ALA A 183 -19.43 -9.71 8.53
C ALA A 183 -19.11 -10.13 7.09
N GLY A 184 -19.21 -11.44 6.83
CA GLY A 184 -18.98 -11.98 5.51
C GLY A 184 -19.68 -13.33 5.32
N ILE A 185 -20.03 -13.59 4.07
CA ILE A 185 -20.55 -14.88 3.61
C ILE A 185 -19.73 -15.35 2.40
N ALA A 186 -19.56 -16.65 2.27
CA ALA A 186 -18.84 -17.26 1.16
C ALA A 186 -19.48 -18.60 0.76
N PRO A 187 -20.71 -18.61 0.20
CA PRO A 187 -21.34 -19.83 -0.27
C PRO A 187 -20.67 -20.37 -1.54
N ASP A 188 -20.71 -21.69 -1.70
CA ASP A 188 -20.41 -22.35 -2.97
C ASP A 188 -21.55 -22.11 -3.97
N LEU A 189 -21.20 -21.90 -5.25
CA LEU A 189 -22.16 -21.62 -6.29
C LEU A 189 -21.73 -22.23 -7.63
N GLY A 190 -22.39 -23.29 -8.08
CA GLY A 190 -22.18 -23.87 -9.42
C GLY A 190 -20.75 -24.33 -9.72
N GLY A 191 -20.06 -24.94 -8.74
CA GLY A 191 -18.66 -25.37 -8.87
C GLY A 191 -17.64 -24.26 -8.63
N GLY A 192 -18.10 -23.02 -8.48
CA GLY A 192 -17.33 -21.87 -8.01
C GLY A 192 -17.84 -21.36 -6.66
N TYR A 193 -17.56 -20.10 -6.34
CA TYR A 193 -18.07 -19.47 -5.12
C TYR A 193 -18.29 -17.96 -5.30
N VAL A 194 -19.09 -17.40 -4.39
CA VAL A 194 -19.25 -15.97 -4.24
C VAL A 194 -18.92 -15.61 -2.79
N SER A 195 -18.14 -14.57 -2.57
CA SER A 195 -17.95 -14.00 -1.24
C SER A 195 -18.39 -12.54 -1.21
N LEU A 196 -19.17 -12.20 -0.21
CA LEU A 196 -19.55 -10.82 0.10
C LEU A 196 -19.15 -10.53 1.53
N SER A 197 -18.43 -9.44 1.75
CA SER A 197 -18.04 -9.03 3.10
C SER A 197 -18.09 -7.53 3.28
N GLY A 198 -18.43 -7.11 4.49
CA GLY A 198 -18.46 -5.72 4.92
C GLY A 198 -17.66 -5.52 6.20
N ARG A 199 -17.05 -4.35 6.36
CA ARG A 199 -16.46 -3.85 7.60
C ARG A 199 -16.88 -2.41 7.81
N TRP A 200 -17.20 -2.07 9.04
CA TRP A 200 -17.40 -0.72 9.52
C TRP A 200 -16.59 -0.50 10.78
N ASP A 201 -15.91 0.61 10.87
CA ASP A 201 -15.15 0.99 12.04
C ASP A 201 -15.24 2.51 12.29
N ARG A 202 -15.42 2.86 13.57
CA ARG A 202 -15.47 4.24 14.03
C ARG A 202 -14.79 4.38 15.37
N GLY A 203 -14.39 5.59 15.71
CA GLY A 203 -13.85 5.90 17.03
C GLY A 203 -13.76 7.39 17.28
N GLY A 204 -13.89 7.79 18.55
CA GLY A 204 -13.66 9.15 18.98
C GLY A 204 -12.20 9.61 18.80
N GLY A 205 -11.31 8.67 18.52
CA GLY A 205 -9.91 8.93 18.25
C GLY A 205 -9.12 9.41 19.46
N PHE A 206 -7.91 9.86 19.22
CA PHE A 206 -7.02 10.38 20.25
C PHE A 206 -6.47 11.76 19.86
N GLN A 207 -5.97 12.50 20.84
CA GLN A 207 -5.35 13.79 20.60
C GLN A 207 -3.96 13.58 19.99
N THR A 208 -3.80 13.89 18.71
CA THR A 208 -2.49 13.86 18.03
C THR A 208 -1.58 15.00 18.51
N THR A 209 -2.16 16.08 19.08
CA THR A 209 -1.42 17.23 19.62
C THR A 209 -1.07 16.98 21.09
N PRO A 210 0.20 17.14 21.52
CA PRO A 210 0.62 17.08 22.91
C PRO A 210 -0.16 18.05 23.81
N LYS A 211 -0.32 17.70 25.08
CA LYS A 211 -1.18 18.45 26.03
C LYS A 211 -0.80 19.94 26.16
N ASP A 212 0.49 20.23 26.14
CA ASP A 212 1.08 21.57 26.26
C ASP A 212 0.93 22.43 24.99
N GLN A 213 0.63 21.81 23.85
CA GLN A 213 0.41 22.50 22.57
C GLN A 213 -1.08 22.60 22.18
N ARG A 214 -2.00 22.12 23.02
CA ARG A 214 -3.43 22.16 22.72
C ARG A 214 -4.00 23.55 22.82
N VAL A 215 -4.88 23.87 21.88
CA VAL A 215 -5.62 25.14 21.79
C VAL A 215 -7.13 24.86 21.83
N ALA A 216 -7.97 25.88 21.91
CA ALA A 216 -9.43 25.73 21.98
C ALA A 216 -10.04 24.95 20.78
N ALA A 217 -9.41 25.04 19.64
CA ALA A 217 -9.82 24.32 18.43
C ALA A 217 -9.32 22.87 18.37
N THR A 218 -8.39 22.44 19.23
CA THR A 218 -7.83 21.09 19.18
C THR A 218 -8.92 20.03 19.33
N ALA A 219 -8.89 19.04 18.46
CA ALA A 219 -9.81 17.91 18.43
C ALA A 219 -9.05 16.58 18.38
N PRO A 220 -9.64 15.48 18.87
CA PRO A 220 -9.08 14.16 18.65
C PRO A 220 -9.18 13.77 17.17
N ALA A 221 -8.32 12.84 16.74
CA ALA A 221 -8.35 12.24 15.42
C ALA A 221 -9.50 11.22 15.33
N ALA A 222 -10.73 11.71 15.27
CA ALA A 222 -11.92 10.88 15.11
C ALA A 222 -11.98 10.30 13.69
N TYR A 223 -12.55 9.11 13.58
CA TYR A 223 -12.72 8.42 12.30
C TYR A 223 -14.05 7.68 12.23
N ASP A 224 -14.61 7.58 11.03
CA ASP A 224 -15.76 6.75 10.70
C ASP A 224 -15.57 6.25 9.26
N GLY A 225 -15.52 4.93 9.08
CA GLY A 225 -15.24 4.37 7.77
C GLY A 225 -15.89 3.01 7.57
N TRP A 226 -16.15 2.68 6.33
CA TRP A 226 -16.63 1.36 5.96
C TRP A 226 -16.03 0.89 4.64
N SER A 227 -15.99 -0.42 4.45
CA SER A 227 -15.63 -1.03 3.18
C SER A 227 -16.43 -2.29 2.93
N THR A 228 -16.78 -2.52 1.67
CA THR A 228 -17.48 -3.72 1.21
C THR A 228 -16.72 -4.33 0.05
N ASN A 229 -16.60 -5.66 0.05
CA ASN A 229 -15.98 -6.42 -1.03
C ASN A 229 -16.92 -7.52 -1.50
N LEU A 230 -17.07 -7.60 -2.81
CA LEU A 230 -17.70 -8.70 -3.52
C LEU A 230 -16.61 -9.42 -4.32
N ARG A 231 -16.57 -10.73 -4.24
CA ARG A 231 -15.74 -11.57 -5.11
C ARG A 231 -16.56 -12.74 -5.62
N ALA A 232 -16.45 -13.02 -6.90
CA ALA A 232 -17.05 -14.19 -7.53
C ALA A 232 -16.00 -14.92 -8.35
N VAL A 233 -15.94 -16.24 -8.21
CA VAL A 233 -15.03 -17.09 -8.97
C VAL A 233 -15.85 -18.21 -9.58
N ALA A 234 -15.78 -18.36 -10.89
CA ALA A 234 -16.53 -19.36 -11.63
C ALA A 234 -15.62 -20.16 -12.56
N PRO A 235 -15.73 -21.51 -12.57
CA PRO A 235 -15.02 -22.32 -13.53
C PRO A 235 -15.60 -22.09 -14.93
N LEU A 236 -14.73 -22.00 -15.92
CA LEU A 236 -15.09 -22.02 -17.34
C LEU A 236 -14.77 -23.38 -17.98
N SER A 237 -13.75 -24.05 -17.46
CA SER A 237 -13.34 -25.40 -17.83
C SER A 237 -12.60 -26.08 -16.67
N ALA A 238 -12.12 -27.31 -16.86
CA ALA A 238 -11.29 -28.00 -15.86
C ALA A 238 -9.98 -27.26 -15.53
N THR A 239 -9.50 -26.37 -16.41
CA THR A 239 -8.23 -25.66 -16.26
C THR A 239 -8.37 -24.15 -16.29
N SER A 240 -9.57 -23.60 -16.45
CA SER A 240 -9.76 -22.16 -16.56
C SER A 240 -10.91 -21.65 -15.70
N GLU A 241 -10.72 -20.45 -15.18
CA GLU A 241 -11.69 -19.76 -14.33
C GLU A 241 -11.77 -18.27 -14.67
N ILE A 242 -12.90 -17.67 -14.36
CA ILE A 242 -13.11 -16.24 -14.38
C ILE A 242 -13.33 -15.75 -12.95
N GLN A 243 -12.69 -14.64 -12.61
CA GLN A 243 -12.79 -14.02 -11.31
C GLN A 243 -13.31 -12.60 -11.48
N PHE A 244 -14.30 -12.22 -10.70
CA PHE A 244 -14.80 -10.86 -10.58
C PHE A 244 -14.51 -10.34 -9.17
N ARG A 245 -14.13 -9.07 -9.05
CA ARG A 245 -14.02 -8.37 -7.76
C ARG A 245 -14.63 -6.98 -7.87
N GLY A 246 -15.43 -6.62 -6.86
CA GLY A 246 -15.92 -5.27 -6.62
C GLY A 246 -15.53 -4.81 -5.21
N THR A 247 -15.10 -3.57 -5.06
CA THR A 247 -14.78 -2.95 -3.76
C THR A 247 -15.42 -1.58 -3.69
N LEU A 248 -16.07 -1.29 -2.57
CA LEU A 248 -16.59 0.04 -2.22
C LEU A 248 -16.01 0.42 -0.87
N PHE A 249 -15.58 1.66 -0.69
CA PHE A 249 -15.16 2.16 0.61
C PHE A 249 -15.45 3.65 0.77
N HIS A 250 -15.58 4.05 2.02
CA HIS A 250 -15.71 5.43 2.45
C HIS A 250 -15.00 5.59 3.80
N ASP A 251 -14.32 6.73 4.00
CA ASP A 251 -13.46 6.98 5.15
C ASP A 251 -13.48 8.48 5.48
N ASP A 252 -14.14 8.83 6.58
CA ASP A 252 -14.18 10.19 7.13
C ASP A 252 -13.27 10.31 8.34
N ARG A 253 -12.52 11.41 8.43
CA ARG A 253 -11.62 11.73 9.56
C ARG A 253 -11.64 13.19 9.93
N THR A 254 -11.55 13.47 11.25
CA THR A 254 -11.22 14.79 11.77
C THR A 254 -9.75 14.78 12.21
N LEU A 255 -8.95 15.73 11.75
CA LEU A 255 -7.52 15.74 12.00
C LEU A 255 -7.10 17.00 12.76
N ARG A 256 -6.60 16.82 13.99
CA ARG A 256 -5.97 17.85 14.84
C ARG A 256 -6.89 18.97 15.33
N PHE A 257 -7.75 19.55 14.48
CA PHE A 257 -8.63 20.67 14.84
C PHE A 257 -10.09 20.38 14.51
N LYS A 258 -11.02 20.96 15.25
CA LYS A 258 -12.45 20.91 14.96
C LYS A 258 -12.73 21.44 13.56
N GLY A 259 -13.44 20.67 12.74
CA GLY A 259 -13.75 21.00 11.34
C GLY A 259 -12.60 20.82 10.36
N ALA A 260 -11.44 20.29 10.79
CA ALA A 260 -10.38 19.85 9.88
C ALA A 260 -10.70 18.44 9.39
N ASP A 261 -11.79 18.33 8.64
CA ASP A 261 -12.33 17.06 8.19
C ASP A 261 -11.74 16.69 6.83
N SER A 262 -11.48 15.41 6.63
CA SER A 262 -11.06 14.86 5.36
C SER A 262 -11.84 13.59 5.05
N MET A 263 -12.16 13.40 3.79
CA MET A 263 -12.89 12.25 3.29
C MET A 263 -12.11 11.59 2.14
N SER A 264 -12.13 10.27 2.11
CA SER A 264 -11.62 9.46 1.00
C SER A 264 -12.63 8.38 0.68
N GLU A 265 -13.01 8.26 -0.57
CA GLU A 265 -13.95 7.23 -1.02
C GLU A 265 -13.50 6.61 -2.34
N GLY A 266 -13.97 5.41 -2.61
CA GLY A 266 -13.64 4.73 -3.85
C GLY A 266 -14.53 3.57 -4.20
N GLN A 267 -14.57 3.31 -5.51
CA GLN A 267 -15.28 2.22 -6.14
C GLN A 267 -14.36 1.54 -7.15
N ASP A 268 -14.12 0.24 -6.96
CA ASP A 268 -13.28 -0.55 -7.84
C ASP A 268 -14.05 -1.72 -8.40
N ALA A 269 -13.81 -2.02 -9.66
CA ALA A 269 -14.25 -3.26 -10.28
C ALA A 269 -13.11 -3.86 -11.10
N SER A 270 -12.99 -5.19 -11.08
CA SER A 270 -12.06 -5.91 -11.93
C SER A 270 -12.63 -7.25 -12.37
N ILE A 271 -12.18 -7.67 -13.55
CA ILE A 271 -12.43 -9.00 -14.10
C ILE A 271 -11.10 -9.63 -14.47
N ARG A 272 -10.89 -10.89 -14.11
CA ARG A 272 -9.65 -11.62 -14.36
C ARG A 272 -9.98 -13.00 -14.91
N PHE A 273 -9.31 -13.37 -15.97
CA PHE A 273 -9.35 -14.70 -16.55
C PHE A 273 -8.04 -15.42 -16.26
N ILE A 274 -8.11 -16.64 -15.72
CA ILE A 274 -6.96 -17.50 -15.45
C ILE A 274 -7.14 -18.81 -16.22
N SER A 275 -6.13 -19.21 -16.95
CA SER A 275 -6.02 -20.54 -17.56
C SER A 275 -4.73 -21.22 -17.11
N ARG A 276 -4.85 -22.47 -16.66
CA ARG A 276 -3.74 -23.34 -16.21
C ARG A 276 -3.53 -24.53 -17.14
N GLY A 277 -4.01 -24.41 -18.39
CA GLY A 277 -3.80 -25.39 -19.45
C GLY A 277 -2.37 -25.41 -19.97
N ALA A 278 -2.15 -26.03 -21.14
CA ALA A 278 -0.82 -26.07 -21.76
C ALA A 278 -0.27 -24.66 -22.01
N TRP A 279 -1.08 -23.75 -22.48
CA TRP A 279 -0.83 -22.30 -22.43
C TRP A 279 -1.44 -21.74 -21.17
N GLN A 280 -0.61 -21.25 -20.25
CA GLN A 280 -1.14 -20.57 -19.08
C GLN A 280 -1.38 -19.09 -19.43
N VAL A 281 -2.52 -18.57 -18.99
CA VAL A 281 -2.95 -17.20 -19.29
C VAL A 281 -3.42 -16.54 -18.01
N ASP A 282 -2.99 -15.30 -17.77
CA ASP A 282 -3.53 -14.39 -16.75
C ASP A 282 -3.88 -13.08 -17.44
N ALA A 283 -5.16 -12.84 -17.66
CA ALA A 283 -5.69 -11.62 -18.25
C ALA A 283 -6.57 -10.87 -17.25
N LEU A 284 -6.31 -9.59 -17.06
CA LEU A 284 -6.99 -8.72 -16.08
C LEU A 284 -7.41 -7.41 -16.73
N ALA A 285 -8.61 -6.95 -16.43
CA ALA A 285 -9.05 -5.58 -16.69
C ALA A 285 -9.66 -4.99 -15.41
N TYR A 286 -9.47 -3.69 -15.19
CA TYR A 286 -10.01 -2.99 -14.01
C TYR A 286 -10.37 -1.54 -14.29
N ILE A 287 -11.27 -1.02 -13.46
CA ILE A 287 -11.60 0.39 -13.34
C ILE A 287 -11.67 0.79 -11.87
N GLN A 288 -11.21 2.00 -11.57
CA GLN A 288 -11.23 2.61 -10.24
C GLN A 288 -11.77 4.02 -10.35
N ALA A 289 -12.71 4.38 -9.50
CA ALA A 289 -13.16 5.75 -9.30
C ALA A 289 -12.84 6.15 -7.86
N ARG A 290 -12.20 7.30 -7.69
CA ARG A 290 -11.77 7.83 -6.40
C ARG A 290 -12.25 9.25 -6.23
N ASN A 291 -12.46 9.65 -4.99
CA ASN A 291 -12.65 11.04 -4.62
C ASN A 291 -12.02 11.32 -3.26
N PHE A 292 -11.46 12.50 -3.12
CA PHE A 292 -10.86 12.97 -1.88
C PHE A 292 -11.24 14.40 -1.61
N SER A 293 -11.56 14.73 -0.35
CA SER A 293 -11.75 16.10 0.13
C SER A 293 -10.98 16.34 1.42
N ASN A 294 -10.64 17.61 1.70
CA ASN A 294 -9.90 17.96 2.91
C ASN A 294 -10.08 19.43 3.28
N ILE A 295 -10.42 19.69 4.52
CA ILE A 295 -10.54 21.05 5.09
C ILE A 295 -9.31 21.33 5.95
N VAL A 296 -8.59 22.41 5.67
CA VAL A 296 -7.46 22.85 6.49
C VAL A 296 -7.91 23.96 7.42
N ILE A 297 -7.84 23.68 8.71
CA ILE A 297 -8.07 24.66 9.79
C ILE A 297 -6.71 25.14 10.31
N VAL A 298 -6.58 26.43 10.50
CA VAL A 298 -5.45 27.05 11.20
C VAL A 298 -5.92 27.70 12.49
N ALA A 299 -5.09 27.65 13.52
CA ALA A 299 -5.33 28.28 14.82
C ALA A 299 -4.28 29.39 15.05
N PRO A 300 -4.52 30.63 14.56
CA PRO A 300 -3.56 31.74 14.68
C PRO A 300 -3.29 32.14 16.12
N THR A 301 -4.24 31.92 17.03
CA THR A 301 -4.09 32.13 18.48
C THR A 301 -4.64 30.94 19.25
N PRO A 302 -4.33 30.78 20.53
CA PRO A 302 -4.90 29.71 21.38
C PRO A 302 -6.42 29.65 21.42
N THR A 303 -7.10 30.76 21.16
CA THR A 303 -8.56 30.89 21.29
C THR A 303 -9.31 31.03 19.97
N THR A 304 -8.60 31.26 18.86
CA THR A 304 -9.23 31.48 17.57
C THR A 304 -8.78 30.43 16.54
N SER A 305 -9.72 30.01 15.71
CA SER A 305 -9.43 29.13 14.56
C SER A 305 -10.28 29.53 13.37
N ARG A 306 -9.79 29.22 12.17
CA ARG A 306 -10.50 29.53 10.93
C ARG A 306 -10.12 28.53 9.82
N LYS A 307 -11.02 28.36 8.86
CA LYS A 307 -10.73 27.66 7.63
C LYS A 307 -9.70 28.48 6.81
N SER A 308 -8.65 27.84 6.35
CA SER A 308 -7.64 28.46 5.47
C SER A 308 -7.72 27.91 4.04
N LEU A 309 -8.16 26.67 3.90
CA LEU A 309 -8.29 25.98 2.63
C LEU A 309 -9.40 24.94 2.70
N ASP A 310 -10.12 24.80 1.60
CA ASP A 310 -11.12 23.77 1.38
C ASP A 310 -10.83 23.08 0.04
N GLN A 311 -10.21 21.91 0.08
CA GLN A 311 -10.10 21.03 -1.06
C GLN A 311 -11.43 20.28 -1.17
N ARG A 312 -12.36 20.86 -1.94
CA ARG A 312 -13.77 20.45 -1.98
C ARG A 312 -13.94 19.03 -2.51
N ASN A 313 -13.18 18.67 -3.52
CA ASN A 313 -13.16 17.34 -4.12
C ASN A 313 -11.95 17.17 -5.03
N THR A 314 -11.53 15.92 -5.19
CA THR A 314 -10.47 15.52 -6.11
C THR A 314 -10.88 14.20 -6.77
N PRO A 315 -11.82 14.27 -7.75
CA PRO A 315 -12.21 13.09 -8.49
C PRO A 315 -11.04 12.59 -9.33
N SER A 316 -10.82 11.29 -9.32
CA SER A 316 -9.82 10.65 -10.16
C SER A 316 -10.28 9.27 -10.62
N THR A 317 -9.81 8.86 -11.79
CA THR A 317 -10.17 7.59 -12.41
C THR A 317 -8.91 6.86 -12.84
N GLY A 318 -8.82 5.59 -12.46
CA GLY A 318 -7.81 4.65 -12.93
C GLY A 318 -8.45 3.57 -13.80
N ILE A 319 -7.90 3.34 -14.98
CA ILE A 319 -8.32 2.25 -15.87
C ILE A 319 -7.08 1.50 -16.30
N GLY A 320 -7.16 0.17 -16.36
CA GLY A 320 -6.05 -0.59 -16.88
C GLY A 320 -6.37 -2.05 -17.09
N GLY A 321 -5.35 -2.74 -17.59
CA GLY A 321 -5.40 -4.17 -17.81
C GLY A 321 -4.03 -4.74 -18.08
N LYS A 322 -3.94 -6.04 -17.97
CA LYS A 322 -2.74 -6.81 -18.33
C LYS A 322 -3.11 -8.12 -18.99
N ILE A 323 -2.20 -8.63 -19.77
CA ILE A 323 -2.20 -9.99 -20.24
C ILE A 323 -0.80 -10.58 -20.03
N GLU A 324 -0.73 -11.76 -19.41
CA GLU A 324 0.47 -12.57 -19.27
C GLU A 324 0.21 -13.95 -19.89
N LEU A 325 1.10 -14.38 -20.75
CA LEU A 325 1.07 -15.67 -21.41
C LEU A 325 2.30 -16.46 -20.99
N ARG A 326 2.12 -17.74 -20.68
CA ARG A 326 3.19 -18.71 -20.43
C ARG A 326 3.05 -19.85 -21.42
N PRO A 327 3.77 -19.79 -22.55
CA PRO A 327 3.79 -20.87 -23.53
C PRO A 327 4.53 -22.10 -22.98
N PRO A 328 4.21 -23.31 -23.45
CA PRO A 328 4.92 -24.53 -23.08
C PRO A 328 6.26 -24.62 -23.84
N VAL A 329 7.34 -24.08 -23.25
CA VAL A 329 8.69 -24.02 -23.86
C VAL A 329 9.61 -25.15 -23.39
N GLY A 330 9.13 -26.07 -22.58
CA GLY A 330 9.87 -27.19 -22.02
C GLY A 330 9.72 -27.31 -20.51
N PRO A 331 10.18 -28.42 -19.91
CA PRO A 331 9.99 -28.65 -18.47
C PRO A 331 10.89 -27.78 -17.59
N ASP A 332 12.03 -27.31 -18.12
CA ASP A 332 13.04 -26.58 -17.36
C ASP A 332 12.89 -25.05 -17.48
N HIS A 333 11.96 -24.58 -18.30
CA HIS A 333 11.73 -23.17 -18.57
C HIS A 333 10.33 -22.72 -18.17
N VAL A 334 10.22 -21.52 -17.60
CA VAL A 334 8.95 -20.81 -17.39
C VAL A 334 9.06 -19.45 -18.06
N LEU A 335 8.82 -19.46 -19.39
CA LEU A 335 8.77 -18.22 -20.16
C LEU A 335 7.46 -17.48 -19.91
N ARG A 336 7.55 -16.19 -19.60
CA ARG A 336 6.44 -15.27 -19.42
C ARG A 336 6.57 -14.12 -20.41
N VAL A 337 5.57 -13.89 -21.21
CA VAL A 337 5.50 -12.73 -22.10
C VAL A 337 4.18 -12.01 -21.87
N GLY A 338 4.17 -10.71 -21.97
CA GLY A 338 2.93 -10.00 -21.73
C GLY A 338 3.00 -8.52 -22.00
N ALA A 339 1.84 -7.89 -21.81
CA ALA A 339 1.66 -6.45 -21.89
C ALA A 339 0.70 -5.96 -20.80
N ASP A 340 0.85 -4.73 -20.41
CA ASP A 340 -0.10 -4.02 -19.56
C ASP A 340 -0.29 -2.57 -19.99
N THR A 341 -1.42 -2.00 -19.60
CA THR A 341 -1.68 -0.57 -19.76
C THR A 341 -2.34 -0.02 -18.50
N ARG A 342 -2.01 1.22 -18.15
CA ARG A 342 -2.61 1.98 -17.05
C ARG A 342 -2.84 3.40 -17.49
N ILE A 343 -4.04 3.89 -17.21
CA ILE A 343 -4.46 5.26 -17.43
C ILE A 343 -4.89 5.82 -16.08
N ALA A 344 -4.44 7.02 -15.75
CA ALA A 344 -4.83 7.77 -14.58
C ALA A 344 -5.22 9.17 -14.99
N THR A 345 -6.44 9.59 -14.68
CA THR A 345 -6.94 10.94 -14.89
C THR A 345 -7.40 11.52 -13.57
N GLY A 346 -7.31 12.84 -13.40
CA GLY A 346 -7.83 13.45 -12.19
C GLY A 346 -7.80 14.97 -12.18
N ASP A 347 -8.74 15.51 -11.42
CA ASP A 347 -8.97 16.94 -11.22
C ASP A 347 -9.01 17.27 -9.73
N MET A 348 -8.42 18.37 -9.32
CA MET A 348 -8.49 18.91 -7.97
C MET A 348 -9.17 20.28 -7.96
N TYR A 349 -10.14 20.46 -7.07
CA TYR A 349 -10.88 21.72 -6.86
C TYR A 349 -10.66 22.21 -5.43
N GLU A 350 -10.14 23.44 -5.29
CA GLU A 350 -9.71 23.99 -4.02
C GLU A 350 -10.11 25.46 -3.85
N ASP A 351 -10.65 25.82 -2.70
CA ASP A 351 -10.95 27.21 -2.31
C ASP A 351 -9.99 27.66 -1.19
N VAL A 352 -9.35 28.81 -1.38
CA VAL A 352 -8.44 29.43 -0.40
C VAL A 352 -9.16 30.56 0.32
N TYR A 353 -9.02 30.62 1.65
CA TYR A 353 -9.73 31.58 2.48
C TYR A 353 -8.79 32.62 3.10
N SER A 354 -9.24 33.87 3.15
CA SER A 354 -8.61 34.95 3.92
C SER A 354 -8.74 34.76 5.44
N ALA A 355 -8.11 35.66 6.20
CA ALA A 355 -8.29 35.73 7.64
C ALA A 355 -9.74 36.07 8.06
N ALA A 356 -10.47 36.75 7.20
CA ALA A 356 -11.88 37.12 7.41
C ALA A 356 -12.87 36.01 6.99
N GLY A 357 -12.39 34.82 6.57
CA GLY A 357 -13.25 33.72 6.13
C GLY A 357 -13.84 33.89 4.72
N VAL A 358 -13.34 34.84 3.92
CA VAL A 358 -13.80 35.07 2.56
C VAL A 358 -12.91 34.28 1.58
N VAL A 359 -13.51 33.68 0.56
CA VAL A 359 -12.77 33.00 -0.51
C VAL A 359 -11.94 34.02 -1.29
N THR A 360 -10.64 33.85 -1.33
CA THR A 360 -9.68 34.73 -2.02
C THR A 360 -9.21 34.14 -3.34
N ALA A 361 -9.16 32.81 -3.44
CA ALA A 361 -8.81 32.12 -4.67
C ALA A 361 -9.58 30.81 -4.81
N ARG A 362 -9.92 30.46 -6.05
CA ARG A 362 -10.45 29.17 -6.47
C ARG A 362 -9.46 28.53 -7.42
N ARG A 363 -8.99 27.35 -7.08
CA ARG A 363 -7.97 26.62 -7.85
C ARG A 363 -8.57 25.37 -8.46
N HIS A 364 -8.12 25.08 -9.67
CA HIS A 364 -8.44 23.87 -10.42
C HIS A 364 -7.17 23.41 -11.12
N ALA A 365 -6.74 22.18 -10.82
CA ALA A 365 -5.54 21.57 -11.39
C ALA A 365 -5.82 20.13 -11.76
N GLY A 366 -5.21 19.63 -12.82
CA GLY A 366 -5.43 18.27 -13.26
C GLY A 366 -4.58 17.89 -14.44
N GLY A 367 -4.83 16.71 -14.98
CA GLY A 367 -4.16 16.15 -16.14
C GLY A 367 -4.33 14.63 -16.22
N ASP A 368 -3.65 14.06 -17.19
CA ASP A 368 -3.73 12.64 -17.52
C ASP A 368 -2.35 12.00 -17.58
N GLN A 369 -2.30 10.71 -17.24
CA GLN A 369 -1.12 9.87 -17.39
C GLN A 369 -1.50 8.53 -18.02
N MET A 370 -0.66 8.02 -18.90
CA MET A 370 -0.79 6.69 -19.46
C MET A 370 0.57 5.99 -19.46
N THR A 371 0.57 4.70 -19.15
CA THR A 371 1.74 3.83 -19.31
C THR A 371 1.29 2.56 -20.02
N THR A 372 1.99 2.18 -21.09
CA THR A 372 1.80 0.90 -21.78
C THR A 372 3.13 0.19 -21.87
N GLY A 373 3.20 -1.01 -21.34
CA GLY A 373 4.44 -1.78 -21.24
C GLY A 373 4.32 -3.16 -21.86
N PHE A 374 5.46 -3.64 -22.37
CA PHE A 374 5.64 -4.99 -22.91
C PHE A 374 6.79 -5.64 -22.16
N PHE A 375 6.65 -6.91 -21.78
CA PHE A 375 7.69 -7.62 -21.04
C PHE A 375 7.88 -9.05 -21.56
N ALA A 376 9.10 -9.54 -21.37
CA ALA A 376 9.45 -10.94 -21.51
C ALA A 376 10.40 -11.33 -20.40
N GLU A 377 10.16 -12.47 -19.76
CA GLU A 377 10.96 -12.99 -18.66
C GLU A 377 10.98 -14.52 -18.71
N ASP A 378 12.15 -15.12 -18.47
CA ASP A 378 12.31 -16.56 -18.42
C ASP A 378 13.00 -16.99 -17.11
N ASP A 379 12.50 -18.06 -16.53
CA ASP A 379 13.15 -18.78 -15.44
C ASP A 379 13.62 -20.13 -15.98
N TRP A 380 14.92 -20.35 -15.93
CA TRP A 380 15.57 -21.57 -16.40
C TRP A 380 16.12 -22.37 -15.22
N THR A 381 15.60 -23.59 -15.02
CA THR A 381 16.01 -24.51 -13.96
C THR A 381 17.02 -25.51 -14.49
N ILE A 382 18.23 -25.54 -13.91
CA ILE A 382 19.33 -26.44 -14.28
C ILE A 382 19.75 -27.22 -13.03
N GLY A 383 19.08 -28.33 -12.75
CA GLY A 383 19.30 -29.07 -11.50
C GLY A 383 19.06 -28.20 -10.27
N SER A 384 20.11 -27.95 -9.49
CA SER A 384 20.05 -27.11 -8.27
C SER A 384 20.17 -25.59 -8.55
N LEU A 385 20.37 -25.19 -9.82
CA LEU A 385 20.53 -23.80 -10.22
C LEU A 385 19.25 -23.30 -10.90
N VAL A 386 18.75 -22.15 -10.51
CA VAL A 386 17.69 -21.43 -11.21
C VAL A 386 18.25 -20.09 -11.66
N LEU A 387 18.21 -19.83 -12.95
CA LEU A 387 18.52 -18.55 -13.55
C LEU A 387 17.23 -17.86 -13.94
N THR A 388 17.08 -16.59 -13.60
CA THR A 388 15.93 -15.79 -14.01
C THR A 388 16.40 -14.52 -14.70
N GLY A 389 15.72 -14.13 -15.77
CA GLY A 389 16.05 -12.91 -16.48
C GLY A 389 14.86 -12.35 -17.22
N GLY A 390 14.72 -11.03 -17.21
CA GLY A 390 13.61 -10.36 -17.85
C GLY A 390 13.95 -8.95 -18.31
N VAL A 391 13.24 -8.54 -19.35
CA VAL A 391 13.32 -7.20 -19.93
C VAL A 391 11.92 -6.64 -20.13
N ARG A 392 11.82 -5.32 -20.07
CA ARG A 392 10.57 -4.59 -20.23
C ARG A 392 10.80 -3.25 -20.93
N ALA A 393 9.88 -2.88 -21.82
CA ALA A 393 9.83 -1.57 -22.45
C ALA A 393 8.47 -0.92 -22.17
N ASP A 394 8.49 0.27 -21.60
CA ASP A 394 7.30 1.05 -21.25
C ASP A 394 7.26 2.35 -22.05
N ARG A 395 6.16 2.59 -22.74
CA ARG A 395 5.81 3.90 -23.26
C ARG A 395 4.99 4.65 -22.22
N TRP A 396 5.46 5.79 -21.75
CA TRP A 396 4.69 6.65 -20.86
C TRP A 396 4.32 7.98 -21.55
N THR A 397 3.17 8.52 -21.13
CA THR A 397 2.66 9.83 -21.58
C THR A 397 2.12 10.57 -20.36
N ILE A 398 2.38 11.87 -20.29
CA ILE A 398 1.78 12.84 -19.37
C ILE A 398 1.17 13.91 -20.27
N SER A 399 -0.15 14.11 -20.23
CA SER A 399 -0.89 14.99 -21.13
C SER A 399 -1.96 15.78 -20.40
N ASP A 400 -2.51 16.77 -21.12
CA ASP A 400 -3.61 17.61 -20.65
C ASP A 400 -3.39 18.26 -19.28
N GLY A 401 -2.11 18.48 -18.91
CA GLY A 401 -1.72 19.09 -17.65
C GLY A 401 -2.10 20.55 -17.55
N PHE A 402 -2.76 20.97 -16.47
CA PHE A 402 -3.14 22.37 -16.29
C PHE A 402 -3.16 22.80 -14.81
N PHE A 403 -3.02 24.13 -14.60
CA PHE A 403 -3.32 24.80 -13.36
C PHE A 403 -4.08 26.10 -13.65
N ARG A 404 -5.27 26.25 -13.08
CA ARG A 404 -6.12 27.42 -13.21
C ARG A 404 -6.41 28.01 -11.85
N GLN A 405 -6.40 29.35 -11.76
CA GLN A 405 -6.81 30.06 -10.57
C GLN A 405 -7.73 31.22 -10.94
N ALA A 406 -8.81 31.36 -10.19
CA ALA A 406 -9.70 32.53 -10.21
C ALA A 406 -9.64 33.21 -8.84
N ASN A 407 -9.97 34.51 -8.76
CA ASN A 407 -10.17 35.21 -7.50
C ASN A 407 -11.49 34.74 -6.82
N GLY A 408 -11.77 35.24 -5.64
CA GLY A 408 -12.98 34.90 -4.86
C GLY A 408 -14.31 35.20 -5.59
N THR A 409 -14.33 36.14 -6.53
CA THR A 409 -15.52 36.47 -7.33
C THR A 409 -15.65 35.64 -8.61
N GLY A 410 -14.67 34.74 -8.88
CA GLY A 410 -14.70 33.85 -10.04
C GLY A 410 -13.97 34.39 -11.27
N VAL A 411 -13.36 35.59 -11.22
CA VAL A 411 -12.56 36.12 -12.30
C VAL A 411 -11.21 35.40 -12.37
N GLY A 412 -10.87 34.85 -13.53
CA GLY A 412 -9.61 34.13 -13.75
C GLY A 412 -8.41 35.06 -13.56
N THR A 413 -7.44 34.60 -12.77
CA THR A 413 -6.18 35.32 -12.47
C THR A 413 -4.96 34.58 -13.03
N LEU A 414 -5.09 33.27 -13.27
CA LEU A 414 -4.05 32.43 -13.86
C LEU A 414 -4.71 31.29 -14.62
N ASN A 415 -4.18 31.00 -15.81
CA ASN A 415 -4.58 29.86 -16.63
C ASN A 415 -3.33 29.33 -17.33
N THR A 416 -2.76 28.26 -16.80
CA THR A 416 -1.54 27.63 -17.33
C THR A 416 -1.91 26.26 -17.87
N ALA A 417 -1.59 25.99 -19.13
CA ALA A 417 -1.56 24.66 -19.70
C ALA A 417 -0.09 24.23 -19.80
N PHE A 418 0.19 22.99 -19.47
CA PHE A 418 1.52 22.42 -19.55
C PHE A 418 1.64 21.57 -20.80
N ALA A 419 2.83 21.55 -21.40
CA ALA A 419 3.09 20.77 -22.61
C ALA A 419 3.02 19.25 -22.31
N ASP A 420 2.45 18.52 -23.23
CA ASP A 420 2.45 17.07 -23.21
C ASP A 420 3.87 16.52 -23.33
N ARG A 421 4.13 15.44 -22.60
CA ARG A 421 5.42 14.76 -22.58
C ARG A 421 5.24 13.26 -22.70
N SER A 422 6.12 12.63 -23.41
CA SER A 422 6.12 11.18 -23.54
C SER A 422 7.50 10.66 -23.88
N ASP A 423 7.84 9.47 -23.38
CA ASP A 423 9.13 8.82 -23.67
C ASP A 423 9.02 7.32 -23.44
N TRP A 424 10.08 6.61 -23.80
CA TRP A 424 10.27 5.20 -23.51
C TRP A 424 11.16 4.99 -22.30
N GLN A 425 10.78 4.07 -21.43
CA GLN A 425 11.62 3.61 -20.33
C GLN A 425 11.87 2.11 -20.46
N PHE A 426 13.14 1.75 -20.44
CA PHE A 426 13.56 0.34 -20.44
C PHE A 426 13.93 -0.10 -19.03
N SER A 427 13.51 -1.29 -18.66
CA SER A 427 13.82 -1.91 -17.38
C SER A 427 14.25 -3.35 -17.59
N GLY A 428 15.06 -3.88 -16.68
CA GLY A 428 15.52 -5.25 -16.71
C GLY A 428 15.77 -5.78 -15.32
N ARG A 429 15.68 -7.09 -15.15
CA ARG A 429 16.15 -7.79 -13.97
C ARG A 429 16.81 -9.10 -14.36
N ALA A 430 17.77 -9.53 -13.55
CA ALA A 430 18.36 -10.86 -13.63
C ALA A 430 18.64 -11.38 -12.23
N GLY A 431 18.50 -12.65 -12.03
CA GLY A 431 18.70 -13.31 -10.75
C GLY A 431 19.27 -14.70 -10.89
N VAL A 432 19.91 -15.15 -9.83
CA VAL A 432 20.43 -16.49 -9.67
C VAL A 432 20.02 -17.02 -8.30
N LEU A 433 19.52 -18.26 -8.26
CA LEU A 433 19.23 -19.01 -7.06
C LEU A 433 19.94 -20.36 -7.17
N TYR A 434 20.78 -20.67 -6.18
CA TYR A 434 21.51 -21.93 -6.16
C TYR A 434 21.26 -22.66 -4.84
N HIS A 435 20.71 -23.88 -4.94
CA HIS A 435 20.43 -24.75 -3.81
C HIS A 435 21.66 -25.58 -3.46
N LEU A 436 22.27 -25.32 -2.31
CA LEU A 436 23.35 -26.12 -1.69
C LEU A 436 22.74 -27.23 -0.83
N GLY A 437 22.05 -28.18 -1.48
CA GLY A 437 21.23 -29.19 -0.80
C GLY A 437 19.88 -28.61 -0.33
N ASP A 438 19.20 -29.32 0.58
CA ASP A 438 17.83 -28.99 0.99
C ASP A 438 17.77 -27.85 2.03
N ALA A 439 18.87 -27.61 2.72
CA ALA A 439 18.88 -26.69 3.87
C ALA A 439 19.38 -25.28 3.53
N ILE A 440 20.13 -25.10 2.47
CA ILE A 440 20.79 -23.82 2.16
C ILE A 440 20.56 -23.43 0.72
N ALA A 441 20.15 -22.19 0.50
CA ALA A 441 20.12 -21.57 -0.83
C ALA A 441 20.90 -20.25 -0.78
N VAL A 442 21.65 -19.96 -1.84
CA VAL A 442 22.29 -18.66 -2.07
C VAL A 442 21.67 -18.01 -3.27
N ARG A 443 21.51 -16.70 -3.21
CA ARG A 443 20.85 -15.95 -4.27
C ARG A 443 21.53 -14.62 -4.53
N GLY A 444 21.39 -14.14 -5.76
CA GLY A 444 21.83 -12.81 -6.16
C GLY A 444 20.92 -12.26 -7.23
N ALA A 445 20.69 -10.97 -7.24
CA ALA A 445 19.87 -10.32 -8.24
C ALA A 445 20.34 -8.90 -8.53
N GLY A 446 20.14 -8.47 -9.78
CA GLY A 446 20.26 -7.10 -10.22
C GLY A 446 18.97 -6.69 -10.92
N TYR A 447 18.54 -5.45 -10.71
CA TYR A 447 17.26 -4.97 -11.23
C TYR A 447 17.24 -3.47 -11.47
N THR A 448 16.36 -3.06 -12.36
CA THR A 448 16.00 -1.65 -12.58
C THR A 448 14.49 -1.48 -12.47
N GLY A 449 14.04 -0.25 -12.23
CA GLY A 449 12.62 0.09 -12.17
C GLY A 449 12.43 1.60 -12.30
N PHE A 450 11.19 2.04 -12.48
CA PHE A 450 10.88 3.45 -12.56
C PHE A 450 9.48 3.79 -12.02
N ARG A 451 9.26 5.06 -11.69
CA ARG A 451 7.97 5.62 -11.31
C ARG A 451 7.76 6.97 -11.97
N LEU A 452 6.59 7.21 -12.51
CA LEU A 452 6.18 8.55 -12.95
C LEU A 452 5.90 9.45 -11.74
N PRO A 453 6.15 10.76 -11.82
CA PRO A 453 5.61 11.70 -10.86
C PRO A 453 4.07 11.66 -10.92
N THR A 454 3.39 11.75 -9.79
CA THR A 454 1.92 11.76 -9.73
C THR A 454 1.34 13.08 -10.22
N LEU A 455 0.06 13.12 -10.61
CA LEU A 455 -0.64 14.35 -11.00
C LEU A 455 -0.59 15.41 -9.87
N ASN A 456 -0.69 14.97 -8.61
CA ASN A 456 -0.50 15.83 -7.44
C ASN A 456 0.91 16.42 -7.37
N GLU A 457 1.96 15.65 -7.66
CA GLU A 457 3.35 16.14 -7.65
C GLU A 457 3.60 17.14 -8.77
N LEU A 458 2.99 16.95 -9.92
CA LEU A 458 3.15 17.79 -11.10
C LEU A 458 2.38 19.13 -11.01
N TYR A 459 1.14 19.10 -10.50
CA TYR A 459 0.22 20.22 -10.76
C TYR A 459 -0.39 20.87 -9.51
N ARG A 460 -0.31 20.23 -8.33
CA ARG A 460 -0.94 20.76 -7.12
C ARG A 460 0.08 21.29 -6.10
N PRO A 461 0.14 22.60 -5.80
CA PRO A 461 0.81 23.12 -4.61
C PRO A 461 0.00 22.78 -3.36
N PHE A 462 0.65 22.56 -2.21
CA PHE A 462 -0.04 22.28 -0.95
C PHE A 462 0.64 22.96 0.25
N VAL A 463 -0.11 23.03 1.37
CA VAL A 463 0.36 23.61 2.63
C VAL A 463 0.16 22.60 3.75
N VAL A 464 1.19 22.42 4.57
CA VAL A 464 1.12 21.64 5.83
C VAL A 464 1.67 22.49 6.96
N GLY A 465 0.82 22.87 7.91
CA GLY A 465 1.18 23.87 8.93
C GLY A 465 1.52 25.21 8.28
N SER A 466 2.73 25.72 8.54
CA SER A 466 3.25 26.95 7.94
C SER A 466 4.02 26.71 6.63
N VAL A 467 4.32 25.46 6.28
CA VAL A 467 5.17 25.12 5.13
C VAL A 467 4.34 24.97 3.86
N ARG A 468 4.64 25.78 2.85
CA ARG A 468 4.09 25.69 1.49
C ARG A 468 5.04 24.92 0.59
N THR A 469 4.52 23.92 -0.12
CA THR A 469 5.25 23.14 -1.12
C THR A 469 4.67 23.42 -2.50
N GLU A 470 5.48 23.94 -3.40
CA GLU A 470 5.11 24.19 -4.80
C GLU A 470 5.15 22.91 -5.61
N ALA A 471 4.23 22.80 -6.55
CA ALA A 471 4.22 21.79 -7.59
C ALA A 471 5.33 22.04 -8.61
N ASN A 472 5.63 21.01 -9.43
CA ASN A 472 6.61 21.16 -10.50
C ASN A 472 6.22 20.29 -11.70
N ALA A 473 5.67 20.93 -12.73
CA ALA A 473 5.26 20.25 -13.96
C ALA A 473 6.44 19.68 -14.78
N ALA A 474 7.69 20.11 -14.48
CA ALA A 474 8.88 19.63 -15.16
C ALA A 474 9.51 18.36 -14.53
N LEU A 475 8.90 17.79 -13.48
CA LEU A 475 9.43 16.57 -12.85
C LEU A 475 9.57 15.43 -13.86
N THR A 476 10.70 14.73 -13.80
CA THR A 476 11.03 13.55 -14.58
C THR A 476 10.74 12.27 -13.79
N PRO A 477 10.61 11.10 -14.45
CA PRO A 477 10.46 9.83 -13.75
C PRO A 477 11.64 9.50 -12.83
N GLU A 478 11.35 8.99 -11.63
CA GLU A 478 12.36 8.37 -10.76
C GLU A 478 12.80 7.03 -11.35
N LYS A 479 14.12 6.71 -11.29
CA LYS A 479 14.72 5.51 -11.87
C LYS A 479 15.57 4.79 -10.85
N LEU A 480 15.24 3.53 -10.57
CA LEU A 480 16.00 2.67 -9.66
C LEU A 480 16.96 1.77 -10.41
N LYS A 481 18.16 1.61 -9.86
CA LYS A 481 19.12 0.54 -10.14
C LYS A 481 19.51 -0.11 -8.83
N GLY A 482 19.46 -1.43 -8.76
CA GLY A 482 19.76 -2.14 -7.53
C GLY A 482 20.46 -3.47 -7.76
N LEU A 483 21.20 -3.87 -6.74
CA LEU A 483 21.85 -5.18 -6.62
C LEU A 483 21.58 -5.74 -5.24
N GLU A 484 21.41 -7.06 -5.17
CA GLU A 484 21.32 -7.75 -3.89
C GLU A 484 21.95 -9.14 -3.94
N ALA A 485 22.40 -9.57 -2.76
CA ALA A 485 22.86 -10.95 -2.55
C ALA A 485 22.33 -11.45 -1.21
N GLY A 486 21.96 -12.71 -1.14
CA GLY A 486 21.37 -13.29 0.07
C GLY A 486 21.65 -14.76 0.24
N VAL A 487 21.39 -15.22 1.46
CA VAL A 487 21.42 -16.62 1.84
C VAL A 487 20.15 -16.95 2.61
N ASP A 488 19.54 -18.07 2.25
CA ASP A 488 18.38 -18.62 2.93
C ASP A 488 18.78 -19.97 3.52
N ILE A 489 18.47 -20.18 4.82
CA ILE A 489 18.86 -21.38 5.59
C ILE A 489 17.61 -21.95 6.25
N ASN A 490 17.32 -23.22 5.99
CA ASN A 490 16.24 -23.99 6.59
C ASN A 490 16.86 -25.12 7.45
N PRO A 491 17.34 -24.83 8.67
CA PRO A 491 18.13 -25.77 9.46
C PRO A 491 17.31 -26.93 10.01
N ALA A 492 15.99 -26.77 10.07
CA ALA A 492 15.04 -27.80 10.47
C ALA A 492 13.68 -27.53 9.82
N THR A 493 12.82 -28.54 9.77
CA THR A 493 11.43 -28.40 9.29
C THR A 493 10.71 -27.31 10.08
N GLY A 494 10.12 -26.35 9.34
CA GLY A 494 9.37 -25.23 9.92
C GLY A 494 10.24 -24.10 10.49
N VAL A 495 11.57 -24.13 10.29
CA VAL A 495 12.49 -23.04 10.68
C VAL A 495 13.15 -22.47 9.44
N SER A 496 13.06 -21.16 9.25
CA SER A 496 13.66 -20.44 8.12
C SER A 496 14.41 -19.20 8.61
N LEU A 497 15.61 -19.00 8.11
CA LEU A 497 16.46 -17.85 8.35
C LEU A 497 16.86 -17.26 6.99
N SER A 498 16.80 -15.95 6.82
CA SER A 498 17.25 -15.30 5.61
C SER A 498 18.08 -14.06 5.93
N ALA A 499 19.16 -13.87 5.20
CA ALA A 499 19.99 -12.67 5.25
C ALA A 499 20.19 -12.13 3.83
N THR A 500 19.96 -10.83 3.65
CA THR A 500 20.13 -10.14 2.36
C THR A 500 20.94 -8.88 2.54
N ALA A 501 21.99 -8.71 1.76
CA ALA A 501 22.67 -7.42 1.58
C ALA A 501 22.18 -6.76 0.29
N PHE A 502 22.02 -5.45 0.29
CA PHE A 502 21.52 -4.71 -0.87
C PHE A 502 22.23 -3.38 -1.10
N TYR A 503 22.23 -2.96 -2.35
CA TYR A 503 22.63 -1.63 -2.81
C TYR A 503 21.63 -1.12 -3.83
N ASN A 504 21.00 0.04 -3.54
CA ASN A 504 20.02 0.68 -4.40
C ASN A 504 20.44 2.12 -4.69
N LYS A 505 20.35 2.55 -5.94
CA LYS A 505 20.49 3.93 -6.37
C LYS A 505 19.22 4.37 -7.06
N LEU A 506 18.53 5.35 -6.49
CA LEU A 506 17.37 6.00 -7.05
C LEU A 506 17.79 7.30 -7.70
N ASP A 507 18.00 7.29 -9.02
CA ASP A 507 18.30 8.46 -9.83
C ASP A 507 17.04 9.31 -10.03
N ASP A 508 17.19 10.63 -10.19
CA ASP A 508 16.10 11.60 -10.38
C ASP A 508 15.05 11.56 -9.24
N ALA A 509 15.45 11.27 -8.00
CA ALA A 509 14.53 11.09 -6.88
C ALA A 509 13.70 12.36 -6.61
N ILE A 510 12.37 12.22 -6.54
CA ILE A 510 11.48 13.35 -6.26
C ILE A 510 11.47 13.64 -4.77
N ALA A 511 11.89 14.85 -4.39
CA ALA A 511 11.94 15.31 -3.01
C ALA A 511 11.27 16.69 -2.86
N ASN A 512 10.79 16.97 -1.63
CA ASN A 512 10.34 18.30 -1.24
C ASN A 512 11.57 19.11 -0.77
N VAL A 513 12.16 19.87 -1.67
CA VAL A 513 13.40 20.61 -1.43
C VAL A 513 13.09 21.95 -0.78
N THR A 514 13.66 22.17 0.41
CA THR A 514 13.49 23.40 1.19
C THR A 514 14.26 24.57 0.55
N ASP A 515 13.61 25.74 0.42
CA ASP A 515 14.26 26.98 -0.01
C ASP A 515 15.22 27.47 1.09
N PRO A 516 16.52 27.62 0.81
CA PRO A 516 17.49 28.06 1.80
C PRO A 516 17.20 29.45 2.39
N SER A 517 16.49 30.31 1.66
CA SER A 517 16.11 31.67 2.11
C SER A 517 14.80 31.70 2.91
N ASN A 518 13.97 30.65 2.82
CA ASN A 518 12.69 30.56 3.50
C ASN A 518 12.34 29.13 3.87
N LEU A 519 12.59 28.72 5.09
CA LEU A 519 12.33 27.35 5.59
C LEU A 519 10.85 26.93 5.54
N ASN A 520 9.94 27.87 5.34
CA ASN A 520 8.51 27.59 5.13
C ASN A 520 8.12 27.46 3.66
N ALA A 521 9.06 27.57 2.74
CA ALA A 521 8.87 27.36 1.31
C ALA A 521 9.65 26.12 0.83
N ARG A 522 8.96 25.26 0.11
CA ARG A 522 9.53 24.07 -0.53
C ARG A 522 9.06 23.99 -1.98
N GLN A 523 9.82 23.28 -2.78
CA GLN A 523 9.42 22.90 -4.14
C GLN A 523 9.71 21.43 -4.35
N ARG A 524 8.82 20.74 -5.06
CA ARG A 524 9.10 19.40 -5.57
C ARG A 524 10.16 19.47 -6.65
N ARG A 525 11.27 18.74 -6.48
CA ARG A 525 12.36 18.68 -7.44
C ARG A 525 12.88 17.26 -7.57
N ASN A 526 13.38 16.92 -8.74
CA ASN A 526 14.27 15.77 -8.87
C ASN A 526 15.62 16.16 -8.27
N VAL A 527 16.12 15.35 -7.35
CA VAL A 527 17.51 15.41 -6.86
C VAL A 527 18.32 14.35 -7.60
N ASP A 528 19.64 14.53 -7.72
CA ASP A 528 20.48 13.69 -8.58
C ASP A 528 20.32 12.21 -8.24
N ALA A 529 20.41 11.85 -6.96
CA ALA A 529 20.13 10.48 -6.52
C ALA A 529 19.86 10.36 -5.00
N ILE A 530 19.21 9.25 -4.62
CA ILE A 530 19.28 8.69 -3.26
C ILE A 530 19.97 7.33 -3.38
N VAL A 531 21.06 7.15 -2.62
CA VAL A 531 21.78 5.87 -2.52
C VAL A 531 21.47 5.22 -1.19
N ALA A 532 20.88 4.03 -1.21
CA ALA A 532 20.57 3.23 -0.02
C ALA A 532 21.31 1.89 -0.08
N LYS A 533 22.05 1.56 0.99
CA LYS A 533 22.75 0.29 1.15
C LYS A 533 22.49 -0.26 2.55
N GLY A 534 22.44 -1.57 2.66
CA GLY A 534 22.13 -2.16 3.95
C GLY A 534 22.04 -3.66 3.95
N MET A 535 21.48 -4.18 5.04
CA MET A 535 21.20 -5.59 5.22
C MET A 535 19.83 -5.79 5.85
N GLU A 536 19.21 -6.89 5.50
CA GLU A 536 17.92 -7.34 6.01
C GLU A 536 18.06 -8.77 6.51
N LEU A 537 17.55 -9.03 7.72
CA LEU A 537 17.52 -10.34 8.35
C LEU A 537 16.08 -10.71 8.62
N THR A 538 15.69 -11.94 8.32
CA THR A 538 14.40 -12.49 8.71
C THR A 538 14.61 -13.86 9.32
N ALA A 539 13.80 -14.18 10.34
CA ALA A 539 13.76 -15.47 10.97
C ALA A 539 12.30 -15.84 11.21
N SER A 540 11.93 -17.07 10.91
CA SER A 540 10.63 -17.63 11.28
C SER A 540 10.81 -19.06 11.72
N GLY A 541 9.98 -19.51 12.67
CA GLY A 541 10.05 -20.88 13.13
C GLY A 541 8.86 -21.28 13.97
N ARG A 542 8.49 -22.56 13.91
CA ARG A 542 7.51 -23.20 14.79
C ARG A 542 8.21 -24.30 15.59
N ILE A 543 8.15 -24.20 16.90
CA ILE A 543 8.66 -25.19 17.83
C ILE A 543 7.54 -25.53 18.81
N ALA A 544 7.00 -26.75 18.71
CA ALA A 544 5.78 -27.15 19.38
C ALA A 544 4.66 -26.12 19.13
N ASP A 545 4.08 -25.58 20.19
CA ASP A 545 2.99 -24.56 20.10
C ASP A 545 3.50 -23.14 19.93
N PHE A 546 4.80 -22.92 19.90
CA PHE A 546 5.36 -21.58 19.76
C PHE A 546 5.70 -21.27 18.30
N LEU A 547 5.24 -20.11 17.83
CA LEU A 547 5.58 -19.53 16.54
C LEU A 547 6.38 -18.25 16.76
N LEU A 548 7.57 -18.20 16.18
CA LEU A 548 8.42 -17.01 16.15
C LEU A 548 8.50 -16.46 14.75
N SER A 549 8.30 -15.16 14.58
CA SER A 549 8.62 -14.43 13.37
C SER A 549 9.37 -13.14 13.73
N ALA A 550 10.53 -12.92 13.15
CA ALA A 550 11.36 -11.75 13.43
C ALA A 550 11.95 -11.18 12.15
N SER A 551 12.09 -9.88 12.09
CA SER A 551 12.76 -9.17 11.01
C SER A 551 13.59 -8.01 11.55
N TYR A 552 14.70 -7.72 10.86
CA TYR A 552 15.56 -6.58 11.15
C TYR A 552 16.10 -6.01 9.85
N ALA A 553 16.10 -4.68 9.74
CA ALA A 553 16.71 -3.96 8.64
C ALA A 553 17.70 -2.92 9.16
N TYR A 554 18.90 -2.94 8.62
CA TYR A 554 19.85 -1.84 8.67
C TYR A 554 19.90 -1.19 7.29
N SER A 555 19.67 0.14 7.23
CA SER A 555 19.68 0.91 5.98
C SER A 555 20.49 2.20 6.16
N HIS A 556 21.52 2.38 5.37
CA HIS A 556 22.26 3.62 5.27
C HIS A 556 21.94 4.29 3.95
N SER A 557 21.18 5.38 4.02
CA SER A 557 20.71 6.13 2.85
C SER A 557 21.31 7.53 2.85
N THR A 558 21.72 8.00 1.66
CA THR A 558 22.36 9.30 1.45
C THR A 558 21.77 9.97 0.22
N VAL A 559 21.44 11.25 0.32
CA VAL A 559 21.05 12.08 -0.83
C VAL A 559 22.32 12.55 -1.54
N HIS A 560 22.35 12.44 -2.86
CA HIS A 560 23.32 13.05 -3.73
C HIS A 560 22.67 14.24 -4.44
N ALA A 561 23.13 15.45 -4.13
CA ALA A 561 22.64 16.71 -4.69
C ALA A 561 23.77 17.77 -4.64
N PRO A 562 24.84 17.61 -5.45
CA PRO A 562 26.02 18.44 -5.39
C PRO A 562 25.73 19.95 -5.43
N GLY A 563 26.31 20.69 -4.48
CA GLY A 563 26.06 22.12 -4.33
C GLY A 563 24.80 22.51 -3.54
N MET A 564 23.99 21.54 -3.13
CA MET A 564 22.81 21.77 -2.27
C MET A 564 23.17 21.52 -0.80
N ARG A 565 22.48 22.21 0.13
CA ARG A 565 22.75 22.12 1.59
C ARG A 565 22.44 20.75 2.18
N PHE A 566 21.64 19.95 1.52
CA PHE A 566 21.25 18.59 1.94
C PHE A 566 22.06 17.49 1.22
N ASP A 567 23.09 17.85 0.44
CA ASP A 567 24.01 16.86 -0.14
C ASP A 567 24.72 16.08 0.97
N GLY A 568 24.77 14.76 0.84
CA GLY A 568 25.33 13.84 1.83
C GLY A 568 24.44 13.57 3.05
N LEU A 569 23.26 14.21 3.18
CA LEU A 569 22.36 13.98 4.30
C LEU A 569 21.48 12.72 4.08
N THR A 570 20.95 12.19 5.17
CA THR A 570 19.96 11.09 5.13
C THR A 570 18.62 11.64 4.63
N PRO A 571 17.93 10.98 3.69
CA PRO A 571 16.61 11.39 3.23
C PRO A 571 15.61 11.48 4.38
N ALA A 572 14.64 12.38 4.27
CA ALA A 572 13.57 12.51 5.25
C ALA A 572 12.86 11.16 5.47
N GLN A 573 12.47 10.88 6.71
CA GLN A 573 11.72 9.70 7.15
C GLN A 573 12.37 8.35 6.74
N SER A 574 13.69 8.27 6.84
CA SER A 574 14.49 7.09 6.54
C SER A 574 15.26 6.65 7.80
N PRO A 575 14.70 5.76 8.63
CA PRO A 575 15.38 5.25 9.82
C PRO A 575 16.54 4.33 9.43
N ARG A 576 17.64 4.37 10.20
CA ARG A 576 18.78 3.46 10.00
C ARG A 576 18.49 2.03 10.43
N HIS A 577 17.67 1.85 11.46
CA HIS A 577 17.35 0.56 12.03
C HIS A 577 15.83 0.43 12.15
N ALA A 578 15.30 -0.68 11.74
CA ALA A 578 13.93 -1.09 11.99
C ALA A 578 13.92 -2.58 12.34
N ALA A 579 13.12 -2.97 13.31
CA ALA A 579 12.99 -4.35 13.73
C ALA A 579 11.54 -4.66 14.11
N SER A 580 11.13 -5.89 13.88
CA SER A 580 9.89 -6.46 14.39
C SER A 580 10.14 -7.89 14.88
N ALA A 581 9.49 -8.29 15.97
CA ALA A 581 9.51 -9.66 16.44
C ALA A 581 8.15 -10.02 17.01
N THR A 582 7.55 -11.09 16.52
CA THR A 582 6.29 -11.66 17.01
C THR A 582 6.57 -13.03 17.60
N LEU A 583 6.19 -13.23 18.86
CA LEU A 583 6.12 -14.53 19.49
C LEU A 583 4.66 -14.88 19.74
N ALA A 584 4.21 -16.00 19.21
CA ALA A 584 2.88 -16.53 19.44
C ALA A 584 2.96 -17.90 20.12
N TRP A 585 2.07 -18.14 21.07
CA TRP A 585 1.77 -19.43 21.65
C TRP A 585 0.39 -19.86 21.17
N GLU A 586 0.34 -20.87 20.34
CA GLU A 586 -0.84 -21.32 19.61
C GLU A 586 -0.98 -22.84 19.70
N PRO A 587 -1.48 -23.36 20.84
CA PRO A 587 -1.76 -24.79 20.99
C PRO A 587 -2.91 -25.20 20.04
N GLU A 588 -2.96 -26.47 19.67
CA GLU A 588 -4.01 -27.00 18.78
C GLU A 588 -5.42 -26.74 19.32
N GLN A 589 -5.59 -26.72 20.63
CA GLN A 589 -6.85 -26.44 21.30
C GLN A 589 -6.64 -25.50 22.50
N GLY A 590 -7.64 -24.65 22.75
CA GLY A 590 -7.62 -23.75 23.89
C GLY A 590 -7.18 -22.30 23.56
N PRO A 591 -6.72 -21.57 24.57
CA PRO A 591 -6.33 -20.17 24.40
C PRO A 591 -5.06 -20.03 23.58
N ALA A 592 -4.96 -18.94 22.83
CA ALA A 592 -3.75 -18.55 22.11
C ALA A 592 -3.36 -17.12 22.48
N LEU A 593 -2.05 -16.87 22.55
CA LEU A 593 -1.49 -15.56 22.90
C LEU A 593 -0.41 -15.19 21.88
N SER A 594 -0.38 -13.93 21.47
CA SER A 594 0.75 -13.41 20.69
C SER A 594 1.17 -12.03 21.17
N ALA A 595 2.46 -11.76 21.09
CA ALA A 595 3.03 -10.45 21.35
C ALA A 595 3.95 -10.06 20.20
N THR A 596 3.84 -8.80 19.75
CA THR A 596 4.66 -8.24 18.69
C THR A 596 5.40 -7.01 19.22
N LEU A 597 6.72 -7.04 19.15
CA LEU A 597 7.59 -5.92 19.45
C LEU A 597 7.99 -5.25 18.13
N ARG A 598 7.95 -3.91 18.08
CA ARG A 598 8.43 -3.12 16.93
C ARG A 598 9.33 -1.99 17.39
N TYR A 599 10.46 -1.86 16.72
CA TYR A 599 11.42 -0.79 16.92
C TYR A 599 11.68 -0.07 15.61
N VAL A 600 11.59 1.27 15.65
CA VAL A 600 11.99 2.16 14.56
C VAL A 600 12.95 3.21 15.11
N ALA A 601 14.15 3.26 14.58
CA ALA A 601 15.16 4.21 15.01
C ALA A 601 14.80 5.66 14.67
N LYS A 602 15.52 6.60 15.28
CA LYS A 602 15.46 8.04 14.97
C LYS A 602 15.50 8.29 13.47
N GLN A 603 14.69 9.23 13.00
CA GLN A 603 14.65 9.73 11.62
C GLN A 603 14.43 11.24 11.61
N TYR A 604 14.37 11.85 10.42
CA TYR A 604 14.16 13.29 10.27
C TYR A 604 12.90 13.59 9.49
N GLU A 605 12.20 14.69 9.85
CA GLU A 605 10.99 15.13 9.15
C GLU A 605 11.30 15.84 7.82
N ASP A 606 12.46 16.47 7.73
CA ASP A 606 12.85 17.38 6.66
C ASP A 606 14.17 16.98 5.98
N ASP A 607 14.41 17.54 4.80
CA ASP A 607 15.58 17.35 3.97
C ASP A 607 16.87 17.93 4.58
N LEU A 608 16.76 18.96 5.43
CA LEU A 608 17.90 19.62 6.10
C LEU A 608 18.26 18.98 7.44
N GLN A 609 17.55 17.94 7.88
CA GLN A 609 17.73 17.26 9.18
C GLN A 609 17.57 18.19 10.40
N ALA A 610 16.83 19.29 10.24
CA ALA A 610 16.60 20.24 11.32
C ALA A 610 15.64 19.69 12.39
N TYR A 611 14.74 18.80 12.00
CA TYR A 611 13.66 18.28 12.86
C TYR A 611 13.78 16.76 13.01
N ALA A 612 14.33 16.35 14.16
CA ALA A 612 14.52 14.94 14.47
C ALA A 612 13.26 14.33 15.10
N LEU A 613 12.78 13.23 14.53
CA LEU A 613 11.77 12.38 15.11
C LEU A 613 12.45 11.28 15.95
N PRO A 614 12.22 11.20 17.28
CA PRO A 614 12.83 10.19 18.14
C PRO A 614 12.54 8.76 17.66
N ASP A 615 13.35 7.82 18.12
CA ASP A 615 13.06 6.40 17.99
C ASP A 615 11.79 6.02 18.78
N ALA A 616 11.23 4.88 18.44
CA ALA A 616 10.05 4.34 19.12
C ALA A 616 10.16 2.82 19.24
N LEU A 617 9.84 2.30 20.42
CA LEU A 617 9.72 0.88 20.72
C LEU A 617 8.32 0.59 21.23
N THR A 618 7.53 -0.17 20.47
CA THR A 618 6.15 -0.50 20.83
C THR A 618 5.98 -2.00 21.02
N VAL A 619 5.04 -2.37 21.87
CA VAL A 619 4.64 -3.76 22.09
C VAL A 619 3.12 -3.84 21.92
N ASP A 620 2.71 -4.75 21.04
CA ASP A 620 1.31 -5.10 20.80
C ASP A 620 1.06 -6.54 21.29
N ALA A 621 -0.17 -6.87 21.67
CA ALA A 621 -0.53 -8.24 22.04
C ALA A 621 -1.96 -8.59 21.61
N VAL A 622 -2.18 -9.89 21.37
CA VAL A 622 -3.49 -10.47 21.09
C VAL A 622 -3.67 -11.72 21.94
N ALA A 623 -4.83 -11.83 22.61
CA ALA A 623 -5.26 -13.04 23.32
C ALA A 623 -6.57 -13.55 22.68
N ARG A 624 -6.65 -14.85 22.41
CA ARG A 624 -7.81 -15.53 21.84
C ARG A 624 -8.23 -16.67 22.74
N LEU A 625 -9.53 -16.75 23.02
CA LEU A 625 -10.12 -17.82 23.82
C LEU A 625 -11.31 -18.43 23.06
N PRO A 626 -11.16 -19.60 22.46
CA PRO A 626 -12.27 -20.34 21.87
C PRO A 626 -13.31 -20.70 22.93
N LEU A 627 -14.56 -20.33 22.71
CA LEU A 627 -15.69 -20.63 23.61
C LEU A 627 -16.55 -21.80 23.12
N GLY A 628 -16.19 -22.40 21.99
CA GLY A 628 -16.96 -23.45 21.32
C GLY A 628 -18.01 -22.90 20.35
N HIS A 629 -18.61 -23.81 19.55
CA HIS A 629 -19.66 -23.50 18.57
C HIS A 629 -19.27 -22.39 17.56
N GLY A 630 -17.99 -22.28 17.22
CA GLY A 630 -17.46 -21.25 16.30
C GLY A 630 -17.28 -19.87 16.92
N VAL A 631 -17.50 -19.70 18.23
CA VAL A 631 -17.32 -18.43 18.94
C VAL A 631 -15.93 -18.34 19.56
N THR A 632 -15.23 -17.23 19.33
CA THR A 632 -13.94 -16.92 19.96
C THR A 632 -14.00 -15.54 20.61
N LEU A 633 -13.64 -15.45 21.89
CA LEU A 633 -13.42 -14.18 22.59
C LEU A 633 -12.00 -13.71 22.28
N ILE A 634 -11.84 -12.43 21.97
CA ILE A 634 -10.56 -11.84 21.56
C ILE A 634 -10.32 -10.54 22.34
N ALA A 635 -9.14 -10.45 22.96
CA ALA A 635 -8.62 -9.20 23.52
C ALA A 635 -7.39 -8.78 22.73
N ARG A 636 -7.30 -7.49 22.39
CA ARG A 636 -6.17 -6.91 21.62
C ARG A 636 -5.64 -5.68 22.36
N GLY A 637 -4.34 -5.49 22.34
CA GLY A 637 -3.68 -4.31 22.89
C GLY A 637 -2.63 -3.78 21.91
N GLU A 638 -2.72 -2.52 21.58
CA GLU A 638 -1.76 -1.80 20.76
C GLU A 638 -0.96 -0.85 21.64
N ASN A 639 0.35 -0.73 21.38
CA ASN A 639 1.24 0.15 22.13
C ASN A 639 1.05 0.02 23.67
N LEU A 640 1.16 -1.19 24.20
CA LEU A 640 0.81 -1.53 25.58
C LEU A 640 1.53 -0.68 26.65
N PHE A 641 2.73 -0.20 26.35
CA PHE A 641 3.53 0.62 27.26
C PHE A 641 3.30 2.13 27.10
N ASP A 642 2.36 2.52 26.21
CA ASP A 642 1.99 3.93 25.94
C ASP A 642 3.17 4.79 25.47
N GLU A 643 4.04 4.20 24.63
CA GLU A 643 5.18 4.89 24.05
C GLU A 643 4.74 6.08 23.20
N LYS A 644 5.43 7.22 23.35
CA LYS A 644 5.13 8.45 22.60
C LYS A 644 5.77 8.41 21.22
N ILE A 645 4.99 8.07 20.22
CA ILE A 645 5.44 8.01 18.83
C ILE A 645 5.29 9.39 18.19
N TYR A 646 6.41 10.02 17.84
CA TYR A 646 6.38 11.28 17.08
C TYR A 646 6.23 10.98 15.60
N THR A 647 5.12 11.44 15.01
CA THR A 647 4.80 11.20 13.59
C THR A 647 5.14 12.39 12.71
N ARG A 648 5.18 13.60 13.31
CA ARG A 648 5.56 14.85 12.63
C ARG A 648 6.13 15.86 13.65
N LEU A 649 7.07 16.67 13.17
CA LEU A 649 7.58 17.85 13.85
C LEU A 649 7.60 19.02 12.87
N GLY A 650 6.74 20.01 13.08
CA GLY A 650 6.64 21.18 12.20
C GLY A 650 7.73 22.21 12.43
N THR A 651 7.97 23.10 11.46
CA THR A 651 8.92 24.24 11.57
C THR A 651 8.50 25.25 12.64
N ASP A 652 7.25 25.25 13.03
CA ASP A 652 6.66 26.05 14.13
C ASP A 652 6.76 25.34 15.49
N GLY A 653 7.48 24.22 15.57
CA GLY A 653 7.60 23.41 16.78
C GLY A 653 6.36 22.54 17.07
N SER A 654 5.36 22.57 16.20
CA SER A 654 4.15 21.74 16.39
C SER A 654 4.47 20.25 16.24
N ILE A 655 3.93 19.44 17.14
CA ILE A 655 4.13 17.98 17.19
C ILE A 655 2.82 17.28 16.86
N ASP A 656 2.91 16.21 16.05
CA ASP A 656 1.84 15.23 15.93
C ASP A 656 2.33 13.88 16.49
N LEU A 657 1.49 13.27 17.31
CA LEU A 657 1.72 11.98 17.96
C LEU A 657 0.98 10.85 17.23
N GLY A 658 1.56 9.68 17.21
CA GLY A 658 0.95 8.43 16.75
C GLY A 658 0.03 7.80 17.79
N THR A 659 -0.48 6.62 17.47
CA THR A 659 -1.46 5.87 18.26
C THR A 659 -0.94 5.56 19.67
N PRO A 660 -1.60 6.06 20.73
CA PRO A 660 -1.28 5.73 22.12
C PRO A 660 -1.79 4.32 22.44
N ARG A 661 -1.55 3.85 23.67
CA ARG A 661 -2.11 2.58 24.12
C ARG A 661 -3.60 2.50 23.81
N THR A 662 -3.97 1.44 23.09
CA THR A 662 -5.33 1.18 22.66
C THR A 662 -5.69 -0.26 22.98
N LEU A 663 -6.74 -0.47 23.75
CA LEU A 663 -7.21 -1.78 24.17
C LEU A 663 -8.55 -2.08 23.49
N TRP A 664 -8.75 -3.34 23.13
CA TRP A 664 -9.95 -3.84 22.48
C TRP A 664 -10.40 -5.15 23.11
N ILE A 665 -11.69 -5.34 23.21
CA ILE A 665 -12.31 -6.62 23.50
C ILE A 665 -13.40 -6.87 22.47
N GLY A 666 -13.53 -8.12 22.04
CA GLY A 666 -14.54 -8.46 21.04
C GLY A 666 -14.73 -9.95 20.90
N VAL A 667 -15.69 -10.28 20.08
CA VAL A 667 -16.04 -11.67 19.74
C VAL A 667 -15.96 -11.86 18.23
N ARG A 668 -15.53 -13.04 17.82
CA ARG A 668 -15.58 -13.52 16.43
C ARG A 668 -16.40 -14.80 16.40
N PHE A 669 -17.28 -14.88 15.42
CA PHE A 669 -18.04 -16.07 15.08
C PHE A 669 -17.65 -16.53 13.68
N SER A 670 -17.45 -17.83 13.48
CA SER A 670 -17.18 -18.43 12.16
C SER A 670 -17.84 -19.81 12.06
N ARG A 671 -18.49 -20.08 10.92
CA ARG A 671 -19.17 -21.35 10.64
C ARG A 671 -18.98 -21.78 9.18
#